data_2dd72eafbeb1cd951db3a833f6df85bf
#
_entry.id   2dd72eafbeb1cd951db3a833f6df85bf
#
_cell.length_a   1.000
_cell.length_b   1.000
_cell.length_c   1.000
_cell.angle_alpha   90.00
_cell.angle_beta   90.00
_cell.angle_gamma   90.00
#
_symmetry.space_group_name_H-M   'P 1'
#
loop_
_entity.id
_entity.type
_entity.pdbx_description
1 polymer ?
#
loop_
_entity_poly.entity_id
_entity_poly.type
_entity_poly.pdbx_seq_one_letter_code
_entity_poly.pdbx_strand_id
1 'polypeptide(L)'
;MNKTIGILAHVDAGKTTFSEQLLFHTKSIKKLGRVDHQDAFLDSHEIEKQRGITVFADQGMFEYGNSTYYLIDTPGHVDFSPEMERAIQVMDFAIILISAVEGIEGHTETVWNLLKKYHVPTFFFINKIDRTGANVDGVLDEIRSNFTKDLCDISASFTDGSISNELIEFIAERDEDLLDYYMEKGYEPELWFKKMQSMIQGAQIYPYASGAALQDIGVKDFLEKFDLLTVTDFDSSEPFSGWVYKIRFDETGTRVTFIKALSGTLKVRDGIACGNGEMEKVTQIRMYNGSQYKQIDQVSAGELFAVTGITNASVGDGVGTLEEKAVYDMVPTLRSKVVFEPGVNPKEALKYFLMLDAEDPSLHVNWEKRLQEIHLHVMGAIQLEVLEQIIFERFRLKIVFEQPEILYKETIDNEVIGYGHFEPLKHYAEVHLKIEPGKRNSGILYESSCHTDDLSIGLQNLVGQHLVEREHHGLLTGSPITDLKVTLLTGRAHNKHTHGGDFREAVFRALRQGLEKANNILLEPFYHFKIIVTTNQIGRVLSDVQAAYGRIDSPMTDGDKAILTGIVPVATFMNYSMELASFTQGKGRMSLTFAGYHRCHNAEAVIKRIGYDKNVDPDYTSSSIFCSKGQGFTVKWDEAEGMMHCL
;
A
#
# COMPACT_ATOMS: atom_id res chain seq x y z
N MET A 1 27.26 7.58 -8.43
CA MET A 1 25.94 7.92 -7.86
C MET A 1 25.19 6.63 -7.58
N ASN A 2 24.38 6.60 -6.52
CA ASN A 2 23.48 5.47 -6.23
C ASN A 2 22.10 5.80 -6.75
N LYS A 3 21.49 4.93 -7.57
CA LYS A 3 20.17 5.16 -8.17
C LYS A 3 19.29 3.92 -7.97
N THR A 4 18.15 4.06 -7.31
CA THR A 4 17.13 3.01 -7.20
C THR A 4 16.11 3.21 -8.31
N ILE A 5 15.99 2.22 -9.20
CA ILE A 5 15.08 2.28 -10.34
C ILE A 5 14.04 1.17 -10.25
N GLY A 6 12.78 1.51 -10.52
CA GLY A 6 11.71 0.54 -10.65
C GLY A 6 11.28 0.34 -12.10
N ILE A 7 11.06 -0.92 -12.48
CA ILE A 7 10.42 -1.24 -13.74
C ILE A 7 8.99 -1.68 -13.47
N LEU A 8 8.04 -0.92 -13.98
CA LEU A 8 6.61 -1.10 -13.76
C LEU A 8 5.91 -1.33 -15.09
N ALA A 9 5.01 -2.27 -15.12
CA ALA A 9 4.30 -2.61 -16.33
C ALA A 9 3.02 -3.39 -16.00
N HIS A 10 2.05 -3.32 -16.89
CA HIS A 10 0.97 -4.31 -16.92
C HIS A 10 1.50 -5.72 -17.23
N VAL A 11 0.76 -6.74 -16.85
CA VAL A 11 1.06 -8.15 -17.18
C VAL A 11 1.26 -8.27 -18.70
N ASP A 12 2.24 -9.06 -19.11
CA ASP A 12 2.63 -9.28 -20.51
C ASP A 12 3.20 -8.08 -21.29
N ALA A 13 3.33 -6.88 -20.72
CA ALA A 13 3.96 -5.76 -21.42
C ALA A 13 5.47 -5.96 -21.74
N GLY A 14 6.08 -7.01 -21.17
CA GLY A 14 7.47 -7.38 -21.42
C GLY A 14 8.47 -6.90 -20.37
N LYS A 15 8.00 -6.66 -19.13
CA LYS A 15 8.78 -6.17 -18.00
C LYS A 15 10.03 -7.02 -17.74
N THR A 16 9.88 -8.31 -17.46
CA THR A 16 11.00 -9.22 -17.17
C THR A 16 11.98 -9.29 -18.34
N THR A 17 11.50 -9.29 -19.59
CA THR A 17 12.37 -9.27 -20.77
C THR A 17 13.20 -7.99 -20.84
N PHE A 18 12.62 -6.84 -20.51
CA PHE A 18 13.31 -5.56 -20.49
C PHE A 18 14.35 -5.52 -19.35
N SER A 19 13.99 -5.98 -18.15
CA SER A 19 14.91 -6.11 -17.00
C SER A 19 16.11 -6.98 -17.32
N GLU A 20 15.90 -8.15 -17.95
CA GLU A 20 16.96 -9.07 -18.39
C GLU A 20 17.90 -8.43 -19.41
N GLN A 21 17.37 -7.65 -20.38
CA GLN A 21 18.20 -6.93 -21.34
C GLN A 21 19.07 -5.87 -20.65
N LEU A 22 18.53 -5.10 -19.69
CA LEU A 22 19.33 -4.14 -18.93
C LEU A 22 20.48 -4.83 -18.19
N LEU A 23 20.19 -5.93 -17.48
CA LEU A 23 21.20 -6.70 -16.74
C LEU A 23 22.24 -7.33 -17.67
N PHE A 24 21.85 -7.72 -18.89
CA PHE A 24 22.75 -8.29 -19.88
C PHE A 24 23.68 -7.22 -20.48
N HIS A 25 23.16 -6.06 -20.88
CA HIS A 25 23.96 -4.94 -21.41
C HIS A 25 24.97 -4.41 -20.40
N THR A 26 24.64 -4.45 -19.13
CA THR A 26 25.52 -4.05 -18.02
C THR A 26 26.47 -5.15 -17.57
N LYS A 27 26.42 -6.33 -18.21
CA LYS A 27 27.23 -7.53 -17.90
C LYS A 27 27.04 -8.05 -16.49
N SER A 28 25.93 -7.73 -15.83
CA SER A 28 25.57 -8.24 -14.51
C SER A 28 25.16 -9.72 -14.58
N ILE A 29 24.61 -10.13 -15.72
CA ILE A 29 24.34 -11.52 -16.05
C ILE A 29 25.14 -11.95 -17.27
N LYS A 30 25.56 -13.23 -17.29
CA LYS A 30 26.38 -13.79 -18.39
C LYS A 30 25.55 -14.32 -19.56
N LYS A 31 24.31 -14.69 -19.30
CA LYS A 31 23.36 -15.26 -20.26
C LYS A 31 22.01 -14.59 -20.05
N LEU A 32 21.37 -14.24 -21.15
CA LEU A 32 20.02 -13.69 -21.14
C LEU A 32 19.02 -14.77 -20.73
N GLY A 33 18.28 -14.55 -19.65
CA GLY A 33 17.16 -15.39 -19.25
C GLY A 33 15.90 -15.09 -20.08
N ARG A 34 14.98 -16.04 -20.13
CA ARG A 34 13.69 -15.89 -20.84
C ARG A 34 12.56 -16.43 -19.97
N VAL A 35 11.48 -15.68 -19.87
CA VAL A 35 10.28 -16.10 -19.14
C VAL A 35 9.74 -17.42 -19.68
N ASP A 36 9.68 -17.57 -21.02
CA ASP A 36 9.22 -18.79 -21.69
C ASP A 36 10.06 -20.03 -21.35
N HIS A 37 11.33 -19.84 -20.97
CA HIS A 37 12.26 -20.91 -20.58
C HIS A 37 12.39 -21.07 -19.06
N GLN A 38 11.70 -20.24 -18.27
CA GLN A 38 11.72 -20.26 -16.80
C GLN A 38 13.12 -20.05 -16.20
N ASP A 39 14.02 -19.36 -16.92
CA ASP A 39 15.42 -19.12 -16.52
C ASP A 39 15.75 -17.63 -16.33
N ALA A 40 14.75 -16.76 -16.17
CA ALA A 40 14.92 -15.33 -15.88
C ALA A 40 15.59 -15.13 -14.51
N PHE A 41 16.55 -14.19 -14.44
CA PHE A 41 17.38 -13.95 -13.25
C PHE A 41 16.60 -13.40 -12.06
N LEU A 42 15.63 -12.50 -12.32
CA LEU A 42 14.83 -11.85 -11.28
C LEU A 42 13.62 -12.70 -10.86
N ASP A 43 13.09 -13.59 -11.71
CA ASP A 43 12.03 -14.53 -11.33
C ASP A 43 12.64 -15.68 -10.51
N SER A 44 12.98 -15.41 -9.25
CA SER A 44 13.73 -16.33 -8.39
C SER A 44 12.87 -17.44 -7.79
N HIS A 45 11.56 -17.22 -7.65
CA HIS A 45 10.64 -18.14 -7.02
C HIS A 45 9.99 -19.11 -8.01
N GLU A 46 9.83 -20.38 -7.57
CA GLU A 46 9.23 -21.41 -8.41
C GLU A 46 7.81 -21.05 -8.88
N ILE A 47 7.04 -20.39 -8.02
CA ILE A 47 5.68 -19.95 -8.34
C ILE A 47 5.64 -18.90 -9.46
N GLU A 48 6.61 -17.99 -9.49
CA GLU A 48 6.73 -16.98 -10.56
C GLU A 48 7.02 -17.64 -11.90
N LYS A 49 7.95 -18.62 -11.90
CA LYS A 49 8.33 -19.40 -13.08
C LYS A 49 7.17 -20.22 -13.62
N GLN A 50 6.40 -20.87 -12.74
CA GLN A 50 5.26 -21.72 -13.15
C GLN A 50 4.11 -20.89 -13.70
N ARG A 51 3.86 -19.72 -13.14
CA ARG A 51 2.73 -18.85 -13.54
C ARG A 51 3.09 -17.81 -14.60
N GLY A 52 4.39 -17.54 -14.78
CA GLY A 52 4.87 -16.51 -15.69
C GLY A 52 4.52 -15.08 -15.25
N ILE A 53 4.28 -14.86 -13.94
CA ILE A 53 3.98 -13.56 -13.36
C ILE A 53 4.94 -13.25 -12.23
N THR A 54 5.40 -12.01 -12.13
CA THR A 54 6.16 -11.52 -10.97
C THR A 54 5.21 -11.32 -9.80
N VAL A 55 5.56 -11.89 -8.65
CA VAL A 55 4.79 -11.84 -7.39
C VAL A 55 5.49 -10.96 -6.37
N PHE A 56 6.82 -11.06 -6.30
CA PHE A 56 7.64 -10.35 -5.33
C PHE A 56 8.42 -9.22 -5.99
N ALA A 57 8.64 -8.15 -5.23
CA ALA A 57 9.56 -7.09 -5.65
C ALA A 57 10.99 -7.54 -5.39
N ASP A 58 11.62 -8.18 -6.37
CA ASP A 58 13.01 -8.65 -6.26
C ASP A 58 13.99 -7.58 -6.71
N GLN A 59 15.19 -7.61 -6.10
CA GLN A 59 16.23 -6.62 -6.29
C GLN A 59 17.35 -7.19 -7.16
N GLY A 60 17.67 -6.46 -8.25
CA GLY A 60 18.91 -6.63 -9.01
C GLY A 60 19.87 -5.47 -8.75
N MET A 61 21.14 -5.67 -9.02
CA MET A 61 22.15 -4.62 -8.93
C MET A 61 23.08 -4.66 -10.16
N PHE A 62 23.37 -3.49 -10.72
CA PHE A 62 24.31 -3.35 -11.80
C PHE A 62 25.04 -2.01 -11.76
N GLU A 63 26.20 -1.96 -12.40
CA GLU A 63 26.98 -0.73 -12.60
C GLU A 63 26.88 -0.28 -14.05
N TYR A 64 26.65 1.02 -14.26
CA TYR A 64 26.67 1.61 -15.58
C TYR A 64 27.17 3.05 -15.50
N GLY A 65 28.07 3.45 -16.42
CA GLY A 65 28.71 4.76 -16.35
C GLY A 65 29.44 4.94 -15.01
N ASN A 66 29.10 6.01 -14.28
CA ASN A 66 29.62 6.30 -12.94
C ASN A 66 28.58 6.05 -11.84
N SER A 67 27.57 5.24 -12.14
CA SER A 67 26.45 5.01 -11.24
C SER A 67 26.29 3.53 -10.88
N THR A 68 25.90 3.27 -9.63
CA THR A 68 25.41 1.97 -9.16
C THR A 68 23.89 2.01 -9.18
N TYR A 69 23.29 1.07 -9.88
CA TYR A 69 21.85 0.93 -10.01
C TYR A 69 21.32 -0.20 -9.16
N TYR A 70 20.29 0.10 -8.38
CA TYR A 70 19.47 -0.87 -7.66
C TYR A 70 18.16 -1.00 -8.42
N LEU A 71 18.02 -2.11 -9.14
CA LEU A 71 16.83 -2.40 -9.94
C LEU A 71 15.82 -3.13 -9.07
N ILE A 72 14.61 -2.61 -8.95
CA ILE A 72 13.48 -3.28 -8.31
C ILE A 72 12.52 -3.75 -9.41
N ASP A 73 12.37 -5.06 -9.54
CA ASP A 73 11.37 -5.66 -10.40
C ASP A 73 10.05 -5.78 -9.62
N THR A 74 8.99 -5.16 -10.11
CA THR A 74 7.72 -5.06 -9.36
C THR A 74 6.66 -6.02 -9.89
N PRO A 75 5.74 -6.50 -9.03
CA PRO A 75 4.59 -7.27 -9.50
C PRO A 75 3.76 -6.50 -10.52
N GLY A 76 3.32 -7.18 -11.57
CA GLY A 76 2.45 -6.61 -12.60
C GLY A 76 0.95 -6.90 -12.42
N HIS A 77 0.57 -7.73 -11.43
CA HIS A 77 -0.80 -8.13 -11.18
C HIS A 77 -1.43 -7.32 -10.03
N VAL A 78 -2.71 -6.97 -10.17
CA VAL A 78 -3.47 -6.13 -9.21
C VAL A 78 -3.47 -6.71 -7.79
N ASP A 79 -3.53 -8.03 -7.63
CA ASP A 79 -3.55 -8.68 -6.32
C ASP A 79 -2.26 -8.45 -5.50
N PHE A 80 -1.18 -8.02 -6.15
CA PHE A 80 0.10 -7.71 -5.51
C PHE A 80 0.41 -6.20 -5.47
N SER A 81 -0.59 -5.36 -5.68
CA SER A 81 -0.45 -3.90 -5.62
C SER A 81 0.12 -3.37 -4.30
N PRO A 82 -0.15 -3.94 -3.11
CA PRO A 82 0.51 -3.51 -1.88
C PRO A 82 2.04 -3.67 -1.92
N GLU A 83 2.56 -4.77 -2.46
CA GLU A 83 4.00 -4.98 -2.64
C GLU A 83 4.61 -3.96 -3.62
N MET A 84 3.90 -3.68 -4.71
CA MET A 84 4.29 -2.68 -5.69
C MET A 84 4.34 -1.27 -5.07
N GLU A 85 3.35 -0.87 -4.29
CA GLU A 85 3.31 0.45 -3.65
C GLU A 85 4.48 0.64 -2.68
N ARG A 86 4.81 -0.39 -1.89
CA ARG A 86 5.98 -0.38 -1.00
C ARG A 86 7.30 -0.22 -1.76
N ALA A 87 7.40 -0.85 -2.92
CA ALA A 87 8.57 -0.73 -3.78
C ALA A 87 8.68 0.68 -4.39
N ILE A 88 7.56 1.27 -4.84
CA ILE A 88 7.52 2.63 -5.42
C ILE A 88 8.03 3.68 -4.43
N GLN A 89 7.71 3.55 -3.14
CA GLN A 89 8.13 4.51 -2.11
C GLN A 89 9.66 4.71 -2.03
N VAL A 90 10.44 3.73 -2.41
CA VAL A 90 11.90 3.78 -2.31
C VAL A 90 12.62 3.97 -3.64
N MET A 91 11.88 4.19 -4.72
CA MET A 91 12.43 4.45 -6.05
C MET A 91 12.90 5.90 -6.18
N ASP A 92 14.06 6.10 -6.77
CA ASP A 92 14.54 7.42 -7.18
C ASP A 92 14.01 7.77 -8.57
N PHE A 93 13.82 6.75 -9.43
CA PHE A 93 13.26 6.87 -10.77
C PHE A 93 12.42 5.64 -11.12
N ALA A 94 11.44 5.82 -11.97
CA ALA A 94 10.60 4.74 -12.47
C ALA A 94 10.63 4.67 -14.01
N ILE A 95 10.51 3.45 -14.54
CA ILE A 95 10.33 3.19 -15.96
C ILE A 95 9.01 2.46 -16.13
N ILE A 96 8.03 3.10 -16.79
CA ILE A 96 6.77 2.46 -17.14
C ILE A 96 6.90 1.87 -18.55
N LEU A 97 6.78 0.55 -18.65
CA LEU A 97 6.68 -0.13 -19.94
C LEU A 97 5.22 -0.21 -20.37
N ILE A 98 4.95 0.25 -21.59
CA ILE A 98 3.63 0.17 -22.23
C ILE A 98 3.78 -0.58 -23.56
N SER A 99 2.94 -1.56 -23.80
CA SER A 99 2.94 -2.28 -25.06
C SER A 99 2.36 -1.42 -26.19
N ALA A 100 3.07 -1.36 -27.32
CA ALA A 100 2.58 -0.69 -28.52
C ALA A 100 1.33 -1.36 -29.13
N VAL A 101 1.00 -2.57 -28.71
CA VAL A 101 -0.15 -3.34 -29.21
C VAL A 101 -1.36 -3.17 -28.30
N GLU A 102 -1.17 -3.38 -26.99
CA GLU A 102 -2.24 -3.34 -25.99
C GLU A 102 -2.54 -1.91 -25.50
N GLY A 103 -1.53 -1.01 -25.50
CA GLY A 103 -1.65 0.36 -25.00
C GLY A 103 -1.74 0.45 -23.47
N ILE A 104 -2.42 1.48 -22.97
CA ILE A 104 -2.63 1.70 -21.54
C ILE A 104 -3.69 0.71 -21.02
N GLU A 105 -3.33 -0.07 -20.01
CA GLU A 105 -4.22 -0.98 -19.29
C GLU A 105 -4.62 -0.38 -17.93
N GLY A 106 -5.69 -0.91 -17.30
CA GLY A 106 -6.19 -0.37 -16.03
C GLY A 106 -5.15 -0.35 -14.91
N HIS A 107 -4.30 -1.36 -14.83
CA HIS A 107 -3.22 -1.40 -13.84
C HIS A 107 -2.14 -0.33 -14.09
N THR A 108 -1.86 0.01 -15.35
CA THR A 108 -0.92 1.10 -15.70
C THR A 108 -1.39 2.44 -15.14
N GLU A 109 -2.69 2.69 -15.11
CA GLU A 109 -3.25 3.90 -14.51
C GLU A 109 -3.06 3.92 -12.98
N THR A 110 -3.23 2.80 -12.30
CA THR A 110 -2.96 2.65 -10.86
C THR A 110 -1.48 2.94 -10.57
N VAL A 111 -0.57 2.35 -11.34
CA VAL A 111 0.88 2.60 -11.25
C VAL A 111 1.19 4.09 -11.40
N TRP A 112 0.66 4.72 -12.45
CA TRP A 112 0.86 6.14 -12.71
C TRP A 112 0.41 7.03 -11.55
N ASN A 113 -0.77 6.76 -10.97
CA ASN A 113 -1.29 7.53 -9.85
C ASN A 113 -0.42 7.39 -8.59
N LEU A 114 0.10 6.19 -8.32
CA LEU A 114 1.04 5.97 -7.22
C LEU A 114 2.37 6.70 -7.44
N LEU A 115 2.95 6.64 -8.63
CA LEU A 115 4.18 7.38 -8.96
C LEU A 115 4.00 8.89 -8.78
N LYS A 116 2.85 9.42 -9.17
CA LYS A 116 2.51 10.84 -8.92
C LYS A 116 2.37 11.15 -7.43
N LYS A 117 1.72 10.28 -6.65
CA LYS A 117 1.56 10.43 -5.19
C LYS A 117 2.93 10.52 -4.50
N TYR A 118 3.85 9.66 -4.87
CA TYR A 118 5.20 9.62 -4.31
C TYR A 118 6.21 10.55 -5.01
N HIS A 119 5.76 11.35 -5.97
CA HIS A 119 6.61 12.26 -6.76
C HIS A 119 7.83 11.60 -7.40
N VAL A 120 7.67 10.36 -7.88
CA VAL A 120 8.76 9.60 -8.51
C VAL A 120 8.94 10.05 -9.96
N PRO A 121 10.11 10.57 -10.36
CA PRO A 121 10.44 10.90 -11.75
C PRO A 121 10.30 9.68 -12.65
N THR A 122 9.53 9.81 -13.73
CA THR A 122 9.08 8.66 -14.51
C THR A 122 9.47 8.80 -15.98
N PHE A 123 9.99 7.71 -16.54
CA PHE A 123 10.27 7.52 -17.96
C PHE A 123 9.28 6.53 -18.56
N PHE A 124 8.93 6.68 -19.82
CA PHE A 124 8.12 5.71 -20.55
C PHE A 124 8.96 4.96 -21.58
N PHE A 125 8.75 3.65 -21.68
CA PHE A 125 9.29 2.84 -22.75
C PHE A 125 8.16 2.12 -23.48
N ILE A 126 7.93 2.51 -24.75
CA ILE A 126 6.87 1.89 -25.56
C ILE A 126 7.45 0.64 -26.22
N ASN A 127 7.09 -0.51 -25.65
CA ASN A 127 7.64 -1.83 -26.00
C ASN A 127 6.83 -2.54 -27.09
N LYS A 128 7.41 -3.59 -27.68
CA LYS A 128 6.79 -4.48 -28.68
C LYS A 128 6.44 -3.77 -30.02
N ILE A 129 7.24 -2.80 -30.43
CA ILE A 129 7.02 -2.10 -31.72
C ILE A 129 7.17 -3.02 -32.95
N ASP A 130 7.81 -4.18 -32.77
CA ASP A 130 8.02 -5.22 -33.77
C ASP A 130 6.78 -6.11 -34.03
N ARG A 131 5.76 -6.01 -33.20
CA ARG A 131 4.55 -6.85 -33.27
C ARG A 131 3.53 -6.34 -34.28
N THR A 132 2.83 -7.26 -34.93
CA THR A 132 1.70 -6.90 -35.80
C THR A 132 0.62 -6.18 -35.01
N GLY A 133 0.19 -5.02 -35.47
CA GLY A 133 -0.80 -4.18 -34.78
C GLY A 133 -0.20 -3.16 -33.84
N ALA A 134 1.13 -3.07 -33.72
CA ALA A 134 1.80 -2.02 -32.93
C ALA A 134 1.46 -0.63 -33.47
N ASN A 135 1.08 0.28 -32.57
CA ASN A 135 0.72 1.67 -32.89
C ASN A 135 1.30 2.60 -31.82
N VAL A 136 2.53 3.02 -32.02
CA VAL A 136 3.25 3.91 -31.07
C VAL A 136 2.54 5.25 -30.91
N ASP A 137 2.14 5.88 -32.01
CA ASP A 137 1.49 7.20 -31.99
C ASP A 137 0.16 7.13 -31.22
N GLY A 138 -0.63 6.07 -31.44
CA GLY A 138 -1.87 5.87 -30.71
C GLY A 138 -1.65 5.70 -29.21
N VAL A 139 -0.60 5.00 -28.78
CA VAL A 139 -0.22 4.87 -27.36
C VAL A 139 0.22 6.21 -26.78
N LEU A 140 1.01 6.99 -27.51
CA LEU A 140 1.43 8.32 -27.08
C LEU A 140 0.24 9.28 -26.90
N ASP A 141 -0.75 9.21 -27.79
CA ASP A 141 -1.97 9.99 -27.66
C ASP A 141 -2.82 9.53 -26.46
N GLU A 142 -2.86 8.23 -26.16
CA GLU A 142 -3.48 7.72 -24.94
C GLU A 142 -2.75 8.22 -23.68
N ILE A 143 -1.42 8.26 -23.64
CA ILE A 143 -0.65 8.80 -22.52
C ILE A 143 -0.94 10.30 -22.36
N ARG A 144 -0.93 11.07 -23.47
CA ARG A 144 -1.23 12.50 -23.43
C ARG A 144 -2.63 12.81 -22.91
N SER A 145 -3.58 11.98 -23.26
CA SER A 145 -4.99 12.16 -22.87
C SER A 145 -5.28 11.72 -21.44
N ASN A 146 -4.65 10.64 -20.95
CA ASN A 146 -4.98 10.04 -19.66
C ASN A 146 -3.98 10.36 -18.54
N PHE A 147 -2.70 10.60 -18.86
CA PHE A 147 -1.64 10.75 -17.88
C PHE A 147 -1.06 12.17 -17.85
N THR A 148 -0.39 12.58 -18.92
CA THR A 148 0.30 13.87 -18.98
C THR A 148 0.53 14.31 -20.42
N LYS A 149 0.44 15.63 -20.65
CA LYS A 149 0.82 16.27 -21.93
C LYS A 149 2.32 16.56 -22.03
N ASP A 150 3.05 16.44 -20.91
CA ASP A 150 4.45 16.83 -20.80
C ASP A 150 5.41 15.69 -21.17
N LEU A 151 5.07 14.96 -22.24
CA LEU A 151 5.89 13.90 -22.82
C LEU A 151 6.95 14.49 -23.74
N CYS A 152 8.21 14.07 -23.59
CA CYS A 152 9.29 14.45 -24.50
C CYS A 152 9.98 13.23 -25.12
N ASP A 153 10.13 13.26 -26.45
CA ASP A 153 10.82 12.22 -27.19
C ASP A 153 12.34 12.36 -27.03
N ILE A 154 12.96 11.32 -26.49
CA ILE A 154 14.42 11.26 -26.38
C ILE A 154 15.06 10.32 -27.42
N SER A 155 14.28 9.68 -28.29
CA SER A 155 14.78 8.66 -29.23
C SER A 155 15.81 9.21 -30.20
N ALA A 156 15.57 10.41 -30.75
CA ALA A 156 16.44 11.07 -31.74
C ALA A 156 17.48 12.02 -31.11
N SER A 157 17.49 12.18 -29.79
CA SER A 157 18.37 13.12 -29.09
C SER A 157 19.57 12.40 -28.46
N PHE A 158 20.64 13.13 -28.18
CA PHE A 158 21.88 12.70 -27.51
C PHE A 158 22.77 11.70 -28.28
N THR A 159 22.45 11.35 -29.52
CA THR A 159 23.26 10.40 -30.31
C THR A 159 24.65 10.95 -30.63
N ASP A 160 24.75 12.28 -30.86
CA ASP A 160 26.00 13.01 -31.12
C ASP A 160 26.25 14.13 -30.07
N GLY A 161 25.64 13.99 -28.88
CA GLY A 161 25.68 15.05 -27.87
C GLY A 161 24.77 16.24 -28.14
N SER A 162 23.96 16.19 -29.21
CA SER A 162 22.97 17.21 -29.57
C SER A 162 21.56 16.83 -29.14
N ILE A 163 20.74 17.84 -28.91
CA ILE A 163 19.31 17.70 -28.63
C ILE A 163 18.54 18.10 -29.90
N SER A 164 17.43 17.42 -30.20
CA SER A 164 16.60 17.77 -31.36
C SER A 164 15.99 19.17 -31.19
N ASN A 165 15.72 19.89 -32.30
CA ASN A 165 15.10 21.21 -32.22
C ASN A 165 13.75 21.19 -31.53
N GLU A 166 12.94 20.15 -31.77
CA GLU A 166 11.65 19.97 -31.11
C GLU A 166 11.81 19.85 -29.58
N LEU A 167 12.85 19.15 -29.12
CA LEU A 167 13.12 19.00 -27.68
C LEU A 167 13.71 20.29 -27.08
N ILE A 168 14.51 21.05 -27.82
CA ILE A 168 15.02 22.37 -27.41
C ILE A 168 13.86 23.31 -27.12
N GLU A 169 12.93 23.46 -28.07
CA GLU A 169 11.74 24.30 -27.95
C GLU A 169 10.81 23.80 -26.82
N PHE A 170 10.55 22.50 -26.75
CA PHE A 170 9.73 21.89 -25.73
C PHE A 170 10.22 22.20 -24.30
N ILE A 171 11.53 22.18 -24.05
CA ILE A 171 12.13 22.50 -22.76
C ILE A 171 12.04 24.00 -22.48
N ALA A 172 12.35 24.84 -23.47
CA ALA A 172 12.32 26.30 -23.34
C ALA A 172 10.91 26.82 -23.02
N GLU A 173 9.86 26.29 -23.65
CA GLU A 173 8.47 26.68 -23.42
C GLU A 173 7.98 26.45 -22.00
N ARG A 174 8.66 25.62 -21.21
CA ARG A 174 8.28 25.24 -19.82
C ARG A 174 9.04 26.00 -18.74
N ASP A 175 9.89 26.95 -19.15
CA ASP A 175 10.67 27.76 -18.22
C ASP A 175 10.85 29.16 -18.80
N GLU A 176 10.24 30.16 -18.16
CA GLU A 176 10.23 31.55 -18.66
C GLU A 176 11.65 32.12 -18.82
N ASP A 177 12.54 31.89 -17.84
CA ASP A 177 13.92 32.37 -17.89
C ASP A 177 14.71 31.72 -19.06
N LEU A 178 14.45 30.44 -19.31
CA LEU A 178 15.07 29.69 -20.38
C LEU A 178 14.54 30.10 -21.76
N LEU A 179 13.25 30.41 -21.85
CA LEU A 179 12.61 30.89 -23.07
C LEU A 179 13.17 32.27 -23.47
N ASP A 180 13.27 33.19 -22.51
CA ASP A 180 13.88 34.51 -22.74
C ASP A 180 15.32 34.38 -23.16
N TYR A 181 16.10 33.49 -22.50
CA TYR A 181 17.48 33.21 -22.90
C TYR A 181 17.55 32.67 -24.33
N TYR A 182 16.65 31.75 -24.70
CA TYR A 182 16.60 31.18 -26.06
C TYR A 182 16.31 32.22 -27.13
N MET A 183 15.37 33.10 -26.84
CA MET A 183 15.03 34.19 -27.79
C MET A 183 16.14 35.21 -27.95
N GLU A 184 16.95 35.48 -26.94
CA GLU A 184 18.04 36.45 -26.98
C GLU A 184 19.37 35.86 -27.51
N LYS A 185 19.74 34.64 -27.08
CA LYS A 185 21.07 34.06 -27.27
C LYS A 185 21.09 32.72 -28.01
N GLY A 186 19.92 32.11 -28.20
CA GLY A 186 19.79 30.81 -28.82
C GLY A 186 20.06 29.64 -27.85
N TYR A 187 20.26 28.45 -28.41
CA TYR A 187 20.47 27.21 -27.67
C TYR A 187 21.87 27.08 -27.08
N GLU A 188 21.98 26.74 -25.80
CA GLU A 188 23.22 26.43 -25.10
C GLU A 188 23.15 24.99 -24.51
N PRO A 189 23.94 24.02 -25.02
CA PRO A 189 23.80 22.61 -24.67
C PRO A 189 23.85 22.31 -23.16
N GLU A 190 24.82 22.88 -22.43
CA GLU A 190 24.99 22.61 -21.01
C GLU A 190 23.85 23.14 -20.17
N LEU A 191 23.30 24.30 -20.53
CA LEU A 191 22.17 24.92 -19.82
C LEU A 191 20.89 24.07 -20.00
N TRP A 192 20.59 23.69 -21.25
CA TRP A 192 19.42 22.85 -21.57
C TRP A 192 19.50 21.50 -20.89
N PHE A 193 20.67 20.89 -20.92
CA PHE A 193 20.89 19.59 -20.29
C PHE A 193 20.63 19.62 -18.78
N LYS A 194 21.22 20.58 -18.05
CA LYS A 194 20.97 20.76 -16.61
C LYS A 194 19.51 21.07 -16.30
N LYS A 195 18.88 21.89 -17.14
CA LYS A 195 17.47 22.23 -16.97
C LYS A 195 16.57 21.03 -17.17
N MET A 196 16.84 20.24 -18.21
CA MET A 196 16.12 18.99 -18.48
C MET A 196 16.25 17.99 -17.31
N GLN A 197 17.45 17.80 -16.77
CA GLN A 197 17.66 16.97 -15.57
C GLN A 197 16.83 17.46 -14.38
N SER A 198 16.84 18.77 -14.14
CA SER A 198 16.04 19.38 -13.05
C SER A 198 14.54 19.20 -13.25
N MET A 199 14.04 19.39 -14.49
CA MET A 199 12.62 19.19 -14.81
C MET A 199 12.20 17.73 -14.69
N ILE A 200 13.04 16.78 -15.07
CA ILE A 200 12.80 15.35 -14.88
C ILE A 200 12.74 15.03 -13.39
N GLN A 201 13.72 15.48 -12.61
CA GLN A 201 13.78 15.23 -11.17
C GLN A 201 12.59 15.87 -10.43
N GLY A 202 12.10 17.01 -10.90
CA GLY A 202 10.89 17.64 -10.40
C GLY A 202 9.57 17.04 -10.94
N ALA A 203 9.62 15.95 -11.71
CA ALA A 203 8.46 15.32 -12.35
C ALA A 203 7.60 16.32 -13.18
N GLN A 204 8.25 17.30 -13.83
CA GLN A 204 7.62 18.30 -14.69
C GLN A 204 7.54 17.86 -16.14
N ILE A 205 8.51 17.05 -16.60
CA ILE A 205 8.54 16.45 -17.93
C ILE A 205 8.80 14.95 -17.82
N TYR A 206 8.30 14.21 -18.79
CA TYR A 206 8.35 12.74 -18.81
C TYR A 206 8.97 12.25 -20.12
N PRO A 207 10.26 11.85 -20.10
CA PRO A 207 10.93 11.34 -21.29
C PRO A 207 10.35 10.00 -21.74
N TYR A 208 10.25 9.79 -23.05
CA TYR A 208 9.89 8.51 -23.60
C TYR A 208 10.82 8.08 -24.74
N ALA A 209 10.92 6.75 -24.89
CA ALA A 209 11.52 6.11 -26.06
C ALA A 209 10.67 4.89 -26.45
N SER A 210 10.92 4.37 -27.64
CA SER A 210 10.25 3.17 -28.13
C SER A 210 11.24 2.11 -28.56
N GLY A 211 10.82 0.82 -28.47
CA GLY A 211 11.67 -0.30 -28.84
C GLY A 211 10.99 -1.65 -28.76
N ALA A 212 11.78 -2.71 -28.88
CA ALA A 212 11.34 -4.08 -28.74
C ALA A 212 12.35 -4.87 -27.89
N ALA A 213 12.05 -5.00 -26.60
CA ALA A 213 12.97 -5.64 -25.64
C ALA A 213 13.34 -7.07 -26.02
N LEU A 214 12.40 -7.84 -26.57
CA LEU A 214 12.67 -9.22 -27.01
C LEU A 214 13.69 -9.30 -28.16
N GLN A 215 13.70 -8.29 -29.04
CA GLN A 215 14.61 -8.19 -30.19
C GLN A 215 15.84 -7.33 -29.89
N ASP A 216 15.97 -6.85 -28.64
CA ASP A 216 17.04 -5.94 -28.21
C ASP A 216 17.10 -4.63 -29.04
N ILE A 217 15.94 -4.12 -29.43
CA ILE A 217 15.81 -2.85 -30.17
C ILE A 217 15.55 -1.72 -29.17
N GLY A 218 16.42 -0.71 -29.16
CA GLY A 218 16.25 0.53 -28.40
C GLY A 218 16.60 0.44 -26.92
N VAL A 219 16.81 -0.74 -26.33
CA VAL A 219 17.02 -0.91 -24.87
C VAL A 219 18.35 -0.31 -24.43
N LYS A 220 19.44 -0.59 -25.17
CA LYS A 220 20.75 -0.04 -24.85
C LYS A 220 20.81 1.47 -25.01
N ASP A 221 20.26 1.99 -26.10
CA ASP A 221 20.17 3.44 -26.37
C ASP A 221 19.34 4.15 -25.27
N PHE A 222 18.23 3.54 -24.85
CA PHE A 222 17.44 4.04 -23.73
C PHE A 222 18.25 4.09 -22.43
N LEU A 223 19.00 3.03 -22.10
CA LEU A 223 19.83 2.98 -20.89
C LEU A 223 20.91 4.08 -20.89
N GLU A 224 21.55 4.32 -22.04
CA GLU A 224 22.55 5.40 -22.19
C GLU A 224 21.93 6.78 -21.90
N LYS A 225 20.76 7.05 -22.45
CA LYS A 225 20.03 8.30 -22.25
C LYS A 225 19.47 8.43 -20.83
N PHE A 226 18.99 7.34 -20.28
CA PHE A 226 18.51 7.27 -18.90
C PHE A 226 19.62 7.59 -17.90
N ASP A 227 20.82 6.99 -18.05
CA ASP A 227 21.96 7.30 -17.17
C ASP A 227 22.38 8.76 -17.28
N LEU A 228 22.39 9.29 -18.49
CA LEU A 228 22.74 10.68 -18.77
C LEU A 228 21.75 11.68 -18.14
N LEU A 229 20.46 11.41 -18.21
CA LEU A 229 19.39 12.31 -17.79
C LEU A 229 19.01 12.20 -16.31
N THR A 230 19.48 11.18 -15.60
CA THR A 230 19.12 10.95 -14.19
C THR A 230 20.27 11.32 -13.25
N VAL A 231 19.97 12.07 -12.21
CA VAL A 231 20.94 12.50 -11.21
C VAL A 231 20.32 12.28 -9.82
N THR A 232 21.10 11.76 -8.89
CA THR A 232 20.74 11.66 -7.47
C THR A 232 21.77 12.41 -6.64
N ASP A 233 21.30 13.09 -5.59
CA ASP A 233 22.14 13.80 -4.65
C ASP A 233 21.76 13.35 -3.23
N PHE A 234 22.59 12.50 -2.65
CA PHE A 234 22.42 11.96 -1.30
C PHE A 234 23.55 12.43 -0.38
N ASP A 235 23.21 12.96 0.79
CA ASP A 235 24.21 13.43 1.77
C ASP A 235 24.58 12.32 2.77
N SER A 236 25.79 11.80 2.63
CA SER A 236 26.36 10.82 3.55
C SER A 236 26.98 11.44 4.82
N SER A 237 27.04 12.76 4.94
CA SER A 237 27.57 13.46 6.13
C SER A 237 26.50 13.69 7.21
N GLU A 238 25.24 13.66 6.84
CA GLU A 238 24.11 13.77 7.76
C GLU A 238 23.96 12.51 8.64
N PRO A 239 23.22 12.58 9.75
CA PRO A 239 22.84 11.41 10.52
C PRO A 239 22.07 10.38 9.66
N PHE A 240 22.25 9.09 9.98
CA PHE A 240 21.60 8.03 9.22
C PHE A 240 20.08 8.09 9.33
N SER A 241 19.43 8.01 8.16
CA SER A 241 17.99 7.81 8.03
C SER A 241 17.66 6.86 6.87
N GLY A 242 16.55 6.15 6.97
CA GLY A 242 16.14 5.24 5.90
C GLY A 242 14.69 4.77 6.02
N TRP A 243 14.18 4.17 4.94
CA TRP A 243 12.88 3.50 4.88
C TRP A 243 13.02 1.99 4.87
N VAL A 244 12.26 1.29 5.72
CA VAL A 244 12.07 -0.15 5.66
C VAL A 244 11.00 -0.45 4.61
N TYR A 245 11.40 -1.02 3.47
CA TYR A 245 10.45 -1.28 2.37
C TYR A 245 10.07 -2.76 2.22
N LYS A 246 10.87 -3.68 2.80
CA LYS A 246 10.65 -5.13 2.69
C LYS A 246 11.25 -5.86 3.89
N ILE A 247 10.60 -6.93 4.31
CA ILE A 247 11.12 -7.88 5.29
C ILE A 247 11.03 -9.27 4.69
N ARG A 248 12.04 -10.11 4.93
CA ARG A 248 12.02 -11.54 4.60
C ARG A 248 12.64 -12.35 5.71
N PHE A 249 12.27 -13.62 5.78
CA PHE A 249 12.96 -14.60 6.61
C PHE A 249 13.77 -15.52 5.70
N ASP A 250 15.08 -15.65 5.97
CA ASP A 250 15.95 -16.55 5.22
C ASP A 250 15.68 -18.03 5.58
N GLU A 251 16.35 -18.96 4.88
CA GLU A 251 16.17 -20.41 5.08
C GLU A 251 16.43 -20.87 6.51
N THR A 252 17.21 -20.12 7.28
CA THR A 252 17.50 -20.40 8.69
C THR A 252 16.43 -19.81 9.64
N GLY A 253 15.45 -19.09 9.09
CA GLY A 253 14.44 -18.35 9.87
C GLY A 253 14.94 -17.03 10.45
N THR A 254 16.10 -16.55 10.00
CA THR A 254 16.63 -15.25 10.41
C THR A 254 15.87 -14.13 9.69
N ARG A 255 15.39 -13.16 10.46
CA ARG A 255 14.74 -11.96 9.92
C ARG A 255 15.75 -11.06 9.22
N VAL A 256 15.45 -10.69 7.99
CA VAL A 256 16.23 -9.81 7.12
C VAL A 256 15.37 -8.60 6.79
N THR A 257 15.81 -7.42 7.22
CA THR A 257 15.09 -6.15 7.04
C THR A 257 15.76 -5.34 5.94
N PHE A 258 15.04 -5.06 4.85
CA PHE A 258 15.52 -4.32 3.70
C PHE A 258 15.26 -2.84 3.86
N ILE A 259 16.30 -2.03 3.64
CA ILE A 259 16.28 -0.59 3.91
C ILE A 259 16.83 0.17 2.69
N LYS A 260 16.18 1.28 2.35
CA LYS A 260 16.73 2.34 1.49
C LYS A 260 17.36 3.40 2.39
N ALA A 261 18.67 3.62 2.30
CA ALA A 261 19.32 4.73 2.97
C ALA A 261 18.96 6.05 2.29
N LEU A 262 18.46 7.02 3.06
CA LEU A 262 18.14 8.37 2.57
C LEU A 262 19.25 9.36 2.88
N SER A 263 19.86 9.24 4.04
CA SER A 263 21.00 10.09 4.47
C SER A 263 21.98 9.30 5.31
N GLY A 264 23.16 9.84 5.48
CA GLY A 264 24.17 9.35 6.41
C GLY A 264 24.85 8.04 6.01
N THR A 265 25.45 7.40 7.01
CA THR A 265 26.13 6.10 6.88
C THR A 265 25.74 5.19 8.03
N LEU A 266 25.69 3.87 7.78
CA LEU A 266 25.40 2.85 8.78
C LEU A 266 26.46 1.76 8.73
N LYS A 267 27.00 1.37 9.89
CA LYS A 267 28.02 0.33 10.03
C LYS A 267 27.49 -0.87 10.79
N VAL A 268 28.11 -2.02 10.56
CA VAL A 268 27.89 -3.20 11.39
C VAL A 268 28.20 -2.86 12.84
N ARG A 269 27.31 -3.26 13.76
CA ARG A 269 27.29 -2.98 15.20
C ARG A 269 26.79 -1.59 15.61
N ASP A 270 26.45 -0.72 14.67
CA ASP A 270 25.78 0.53 15.03
C ASP A 270 24.38 0.24 15.62
N GLY A 271 23.95 1.14 16.50
CA GLY A 271 22.57 1.18 16.97
C GLY A 271 21.73 2.01 16.01
N ILE A 272 20.54 1.53 15.68
CA ILE A 272 19.56 2.22 14.86
C ILE A 272 18.24 2.35 15.62
N ALA A 273 17.66 3.54 15.64
CA ALA A 273 16.33 3.74 16.22
C ALA A 273 15.27 3.14 15.28
N CYS A 274 14.37 2.33 15.84
CA CYS A 274 13.30 1.64 15.10
C CYS A 274 11.94 1.92 15.73
N GLY A 275 10.92 2.12 14.92
CA GLY A 275 9.49 2.14 15.27
C GLY A 275 9.12 2.92 16.55
N ASN A 276 9.33 2.35 17.70
CA ASN A 276 8.99 2.93 19.01
C ASN A 276 10.11 3.79 19.63
N GLY A 277 11.13 4.17 18.85
CA GLY A 277 12.32 4.85 19.37
C GLY A 277 13.31 3.94 20.12
N GLU A 278 13.08 2.64 20.12
CA GLU A 278 14.01 1.67 20.71
C GLU A 278 15.24 1.51 19.82
N MET A 279 16.42 1.50 20.48
CA MET A 279 17.69 1.30 19.78
C MET A 279 17.97 -0.19 19.61
N GLU A 280 18.02 -0.65 18.37
CA GLU A 280 18.41 -2.01 18.02
C GLU A 280 19.77 -2.05 17.34
N LYS A 281 20.47 -3.15 17.49
CA LYS A 281 21.85 -3.29 17.00
C LYS A 281 21.91 -4.06 15.70
N VAL A 282 22.50 -3.45 14.68
CA VAL A 282 22.78 -4.11 13.39
C VAL A 282 23.84 -5.19 13.58
N THR A 283 23.52 -6.44 13.24
CA THR A 283 24.47 -7.57 13.36
C THR A 283 25.18 -7.86 12.06
N GLN A 284 24.53 -7.74 10.93
CA GLN A 284 25.11 -7.88 9.60
C GLN A 284 24.46 -6.87 8.65
N ILE A 285 25.22 -6.45 7.64
CA ILE A 285 24.73 -5.70 6.48
C ILE A 285 24.93 -6.57 5.23
N ARG A 286 23.88 -6.76 4.46
CA ARG A 286 23.84 -7.61 3.27
C ARG A 286 23.43 -6.79 2.05
N MET A 287 24.25 -6.83 1.00
CA MET A 287 23.93 -6.27 -0.32
C MET A 287 23.43 -7.40 -1.23
N TYR A 288 22.16 -7.33 -1.63
CA TYR A 288 21.51 -8.36 -2.44
C TYR A 288 21.62 -8.07 -3.93
N ASN A 289 21.78 -9.15 -4.72
CA ASN A 289 21.63 -9.14 -6.17
C ASN A 289 20.92 -10.44 -6.59
N GLY A 290 19.62 -10.37 -6.87
CA GLY A 290 18.75 -11.54 -6.97
C GLY A 290 18.69 -12.30 -5.64
N SER A 291 18.80 -13.62 -5.69
CA SER A 291 18.81 -14.50 -4.51
C SER A 291 20.13 -14.50 -3.74
N GLN A 292 21.21 -13.95 -4.31
CA GLN A 292 22.53 -13.94 -3.70
C GLN A 292 22.79 -12.63 -2.97
N TYR A 293 23.63 -12.69 -1.91
CA TYR A 293 24.06 -11.49 -1.20
C TYR A 293 25.55 -11.51 -0.87
N LYS A 294 26.12 -10.32 -0.72
CA LYS A 294 27.45 -10.08 -0.20
C LYS A 294 27.35 -9.37 1.14
N GLN A 295 28.10 -9.82 2.16
CA GLN A 295 28.22 -9.08 3.40
C GLN A 295 29.21 -7.93 3.23
N ILE A 296 28.84 -6.77 3.81
CA ILE A 296 29.63 -5.55 3.81
C ILE A 296 29.64 -4.95 5.19
N ASP A 297 30.63 -4.12 5.48
CA ASP A 297 30.83 -3.53 6.81
C ASP A 297 30.09 -2.20 7.00
N GLN A 298 29.81 -1.49 5.90
CA GLN A 298 29.21 -0.16 5.92
C GLN A 298 28.39 0.07 4.65
N VAL A 299 27.33 0.88 4.79
CA VAL A 299 26.52 1.44 3.71
C VAL A 299 26.41 2.93 3.85
N SER A 300 26.10 3.60 2.75
CA SER A 300 25.99 5.05 2.63
C SER A 300 24.64 5.46 2.05
N ALA A 301 24.31 6.72 2.17
CA ALA A 301 23.11 7.31 1.59
C ALA A 301 22.93 6.96 0.10
N GLY A 302 21.70 6.69 -0.30
CA GLY A 302 21.30 6.26 -1.64
C GLY A 302 21.42 4.76 -1.90
N GLU A 303 22.05 3.96 -1.02
CA GLU A 303 22.17 2.52 -1.20
C GLU A 303 20.90 1.77 -0.74
N LEU A 304 20.64 0.65 -1.43
CA LEU A 304 19.58 -0.29 -1.11
C LEU A 304 20.21 -1.56 -0.54
N PHE A 305 19.94 -1.88 0.71
CA PHE A 305 20.62 -2.96 1.43
C PHE A 305 19.67 -3.65 2.42
N ALA A 306 20.14 -4.72 3.05
CA ALA A 306 19.40 -5.39 4.10
C ALA A 306 20.27 -5.58 5.35
N VAL A 307 19.61 -5.62 6.50
CA VAL A 307 20.26 -5.83 7.80
C VAL A 307 19.63 -6.99 8.55
N THR A 308 20.41 -7.59 9.45
CA THR A 308 19.93 -8.53 10.46
C THR A 308 20.15 -7.94 11.86
N GLY A 309 19.40 -8.43 12.85
CA GLY A 309 19.47 -7.95 14.23
C GLY A 309 18.42 -6.92 14.60
N ILE A 310 17.60 -6.47 13.62
CA ILE A 310 16.45 -5.58 13.85
C ILE A 310 15.18 -6.42 13.90
N THR A 311 14.41 -6.28 14.96
CA THR A 311 13.20 -7.07 15.21
C THR A 311 11.92 -6.25 15.33
N ASN A 312 12.02 -4.98 15.77
CA ASN A 312 10.86 -4.13 16.05
C ASN A 312 10.42 -3.25 14.87
N ALA A 313 11.28 -3.07 13.85
CA ALA A 313 10.89 -2.32 12.66
C ALA A 313 9.91 -3.11 11.80
N SER A 314 8.88 -2.46 11.30
CA SER A 314 7.91 -3.00 10.34
C SER A 314 8.12 -2.44 8.95
N VAL A 315 7.55 -3.09 7.93
CA VAL A 315 7.53 -2.53 6.57
C VAL A 315 6.78 -1.20 6.58
N GLY A 316 7.38 -0.17 5.98
CA GLY A 316 6.86 1.19 5.99
C GLY A 316 7.33 2.06 7.15
N ASP A 317 8.11 1.53 8.10
CA ASP A 317 8.67 2.35 9.17
C ASP A 317 9.90 3.12 8.67
N GLY A 318 10.00 4.37 9.09
CA GLY A 318 11.25 5.10 9.08
C GLY A 318 12.20 4.58 10.16
N VAL A 319 13.50 4.63 9.90
CA VAL A 319 14.55 4.21 10.84
C VAL A 319 15.68 5.24 10.91
N GLY A 320 16.42 5.20 12.02
CA GLY A 320 17.44 6.19 12.30
C GLY A 320 16.82 7.49 12.82
N THR A 321 17.06 8.61 12.14
CA THR A 321 16.45 9.91 12.47
C THR A 321 15.08 10.12 11.83
N LEU A 322 14.62 9.21 11.00
CA LEU A 322 13.29 9.25 10.39
C LEU A 322 12.28 8.50 11.29
N GLU A 323 11.38 9.25 11.92
CA GLU A 323 10.35 8.70 12.83
C GLU A 323 9.00 8.46 12.15
N GLU A 324 8.88 8.82 10.86
CA GLU A 324 7.66 8.71 10.09
C GLU A 324 7.31 7.25 9.78
N LYS A 325 6.01 7.01 9.57
CA LYS A 325 5.47 5.74 9.07
C LYS A 325 4.74 5.98 7.76
N ALA A 326 5.02 5.15 6.77
CA ALA A 326 4.34 5.22 5.48
C ALA A 326 2.85 4.90 5.60
N VAL A 327 2.05 5.63 4.81
CA VAL A 327 0.61 5.36 4.65
C VAL A 327 0.37 4.88 3.22
N TYR A 328 -0.11 3.65 3.10
CA TYR A 328 -0.36 2.99 1.82
C TYR A 328 -1.84 3.10 1.42
N ASP A 329 -2.09 3.26 0.13
CA ASP A 329 -3.44 3.34 -0.46
C ASP A 329 -3.95 1.97 -0.91
N MET A 330 -3.01 1.06 -1.26
CA MET A 330 -3.36 -0.29 -1.69
C MET A 330 -3.63 -1.17 -0.47
N VAL A 331 -4.89 -1.17 -0.02
CA VAL A 331 -5.33 -1.94 1.16
C VAL A 331 -6.28 -3.06 0.74
N PRO A 332 -6.15 -4.25 1.31
CA PRO A 332 -7.06 -5.35 1.07
C PRO A 332 -8.50 -5.03 1.49
N THR A 333 -9.45 -5.51 0.70
CA THR A 333 -10.89 -5.34 0.94
C THR A 333 -11.61 -6.65 1.21
N LEU A 334 -10.89 -7.76 1.17
CA LEU A 334 -11.39 -9.11 1.36
C LEU A 334 -10.70 -9.79 2.54
N ARG A 335 -11.41 -10.72 3.19
CA ARG A 335 -10.90 -11.58 4.26
C ARG A 335 -11.14 -13.03 3.87
N SER A 336 -10.17 -13.90 4.18
CA SER A 336 -10.35 -15.35 4.02
C SER A 336 -9.87 -16.09 5.25
N LYS A 337 -10.46 -17.26 5.51
CA LYS A 337 -10.10 -18.16 6.58
C LYS A 337 -9.19 -19.27 6.06
N VAL A 338 -8.20 -19.63 6.86
CA VAL A 338 -7.32 -20.77 6.62
C VAL A 338 -7.98 -22.06 7.05
N VAL A 339 -8.06 -23.03 6.16
CA VAL A 339 -8.55 -24.39 6.43
C VAL A 339 -7.37 -25.35 6.39
N PHE A 340 -7.16 -26.06 7.48
CA PHE A 340 -6.06 -27.03 7.64
C PHE A 340 -6.49 -28.45 7.31
N GLU A 341 -5.54 -29.27 6.86
CA GLU A 341 -5.77 -30.72 6.81
C GLU A 341 -6.03 -31.31 8.23
N PRO A 342 -6.81 -32.41 8.35
CA PRO A 342 -7.06 -33.06 9.62
C PRO A 342 -5.76 -33.42 10.35
N GLY A 343 -5.66 -33.05 11.63
CA GLY A 343 -4.50 -33.35 12.48
C GLY A 343 -3.46 -32.22 12.58
N VAL A 344 -3.60 -31.15 11.82
CA VAL A 344 -2.77 -29.96 11.98
C VAL A 344 -3.30 -29.11 13.13
N ASN A 345 -2.42 -28.68 14.04
CA ASN A 345 -2.75 -27.75 15.10
C ASN A 345 -2.66 -26.30 14.60
N PRO A 346 -3.78 -25.56 14.47
CA PRO A 346 -3.76 -24.19 13.95
C PRO A 346 -2.88 -23.23 14.77
N LYS A 347 -2.83 -23.43 16.10
CA LYS A 347 -2.01 -22.60 16.99
C LYS A 347 -0.50 -22.77 16.74
N GLU A 348 -0.07 -23.98 16.40
CA GLU A 348 1.34 -24.22 16.01
C GLU A 348 1.66 -23.67 14.62
N ALA A 349 0.68 -23.71 13.73
CA ALA A 349 0.81 -23.14 12.40
C ALA A 349 0.85 -21.59 12.41
N LEU A 350 0.22 -20.95 13.39
CA LEU A 350 0.12 -19.49 13.52
C LEU A 350 1.47 -18.78 13.38
N LYS A 351 2.56 -19.37 13.90
CA LYS A 351 3.90 -18.78 13.77
C LYS A 351 4.33 -18.56 12.32
N TYR A 352 3.92 -19.41 11.40
CA TYR A 352 4.25 -19.28 9.97
C TYR A 352 3.46 -18.15 9.33
N PHE A 353 2.20 -18.00 9.70
CA PHE A 353 1.36 -16.90 9.24
C PHE A 353 1.84 -15.55 9.79
N LEU A 354 2.30 -15.49 11.05
CA LEU A 354 2.91 -14.28 11.61
C LEU A 354 4.24 -13.91 10.93
N MET A 355 5.00 -14.90 10.43
CA MET A 355 6.16 -14.61 9.60
C MET A 355 5.75 -13.97 8.26
N LEU A 356 4.71 -14.51 7.61
CA LEU A 356 4.16 -13.94 6.37
C LEU A 356 3.57 -12.56 6.60
N ASP A 357 2.90 -12.31 7.72
CA ASP A 357 2.37 -11.01 8.12
C ASP A 357 3.48 -9.97 8.33
N ALA A 358 4.61 -10.37 8.91
CA ALA A 358 5.77 -9.50 9.03
C ALA A 358 6.42 -9.17 7.67
N GLU A 359 6.38 -10.11 6.70
CA GLU A 359 6.85 -9.91 5.32
C GLU A 359 5.87 -9.06 4.51
N ASP A 360 4.58 -9.27 4.69
CA ASP A 360 3.49 -8.52 4.06
C ASP A 360 2.43 -8.10 5.10
N PRO A 361 2.57 -6.93 5.74
CA PRO A 361 1.62 -6.45 6.75
C PRO A 361 0.20 -6.22 6.23
N SER A 362 0.01 -6.18 4.90
CA SER A 362 -1.34 -6.07 4.32
C SER A 362 -2.19 -7.32 4.57
N LEU A 363 -1.56 -8.47 4.85
CA LEU A 363 -2.26 -9.71 5.18
C LEU A 363 -3.03 -9.62 6.50
N HIS A 364 -2.62 -8.75 7.41
CA HIS A 364 -3.31 -8.50 8.69
C HIS A 364 -3.79 -9.80 9.34
N VAL A 365 -2.85 -10.69 9.61
CA VAL A 365 -3.14 -12.04 10.15
C VAL A 365 -3.77 -11.94 11.52
N ASN A 366 -5.00 -12.43 11.65
CA ASN A 366 -5.76 -12.42 12.89
C ASN A 366 -5.98 -13.86 13.40
N TRP A 367 -5.68 -14.06 14.69
CA TRP A 367 -5.92 -15.31 15.40
C TRP A 367 -7.19 -15.24 16.24
N GLU A 368 -8.26 -15.91 15.78
CA GLU A 368 -9.50 -16.02 16.53
C GLU A 368 -9.37 -17.15 17.59
N LYS A 369 -9.07 -16.74 18.82
CA LYS A 369 -8.77 -17.67 19.92
C LYS A 369 -9.91 -18.63 20.25
N ARG A 370 -11.17 -18.17 20.14
CA ARG A 370 -12.35 -18.95 20.50
C ARG A 370 -12.60 -20.08 19.51
N LEU A 371 -12.49 -19.77 18.23
CA LEU A 371 -12.73 -20.71 17.13
C LEU A 371 -11.48 -21.49 16.76
N GLN A 372 -10.30 -21.10 17.26
CA GLN A 372 -8.99 -21.63 16.87
C GLN A 372 -8.77 -21.50 15.36
N GLU A 373 -9.13 -20.35 14.79
CA GLU A 373 -9.07 -20.05 13.36
C GLU A 373 -8.06 -18.96 13.07
N ILE A 374 -7.43 -19.05 11.90
CA ILE A 374 -6.57 -18.02 11.35
C ILE A 374 -7.32 -17.36 10.19
N HIS A 375 -7.45 -16.05 10.24
CA HIS A 375 -8.00 -15.22 9.19
C HIS A 375 -6.93 -14.28 8.66
N LEU A 376 -7.00 -13.96 7.38
CA LEU A 376 -6.11 -12.98 6.76
C LEU A 376 -6.84 -12.12 5.73
N HIS A 377 -6.30 -10.93 5.48
CA HIS A 377 -6.81 -10.02 4.49
C HIS A 377 -6.12 -10.24 3.14
N VAL A 378 -6.85 -10.07 2.04
CA VAL A 378 -6.33 -10.27 0.69
C VAL A 378 -6.92 -9.27 -0.30
N MET A 379 -6.17 -9.02 -1.37
CA MET A 379 -6.61 -8.22 -2.51
C MET A 379 -7.53 -9.01 -3.44
N GLY A 380 -7.24 -10.29 -3.65
CA GLY A 380 -7.97 -11.14 -4.59
C GLY A 380 -7.67 -12.63 -4.47
N ALA A 381 -8.30 -13.41 -5.34
CA ALA A 381 -8.20 -14.87 -5.32
C ALA A 381 -6.82 -15.39 -5.74
N ILE A 382 -6.13 -14.70 -6.66
CA ILE A 382 -4.81 -15.11 -7.12
C ILE A 382 -3.79 -15.01 -5.98
N GLN A 383 -3.90 -13.99 -5.12
CA GLN A 383 -3.06 -13.88 -3.93
C GLN A 383 -3.23 -15.09 -2.99
N LEU A 384 -4.47 -15.61 -2.80
CA LEU A 384 -4.72 -16.81 -1.98
C LEU A 384 -4.04 -18.05 -2.55
N GLU A 385 -4.17 -18.28 -3.86
CA GLU A 385 -3.53 -19.42 -4.53
C GLU A 385 -2.00 -19.35 -4.41
N VAL A 386 -1.43 -18.16 -4.52
CA VAL A 386 0.01 -17.94 -4.35
C VAL A 386 0.42 -18.21 -2.89
N LEU A 387 -0.35 -17.74 -1.92
CA LEU A 387 -0.09 -18.00 -0.50
C LEU A 387 -0.16 -19.49 -0.15
N GLU A 388 -1.11 -20.25 -0.71
CA GLU A 388 -1.17 -21.72 -0.52
C GLU A 388 0.14 -22.39 -0.96
N GLN A 389 0.63 -22.00 -2.13
CA GLN A 389 1.86 -22.56 -2.68
C GLN A 389 3.09 -22.16 -1.86
N ILE A 390 3.21 -20.89 -1.47
CA ILE A 390 4.31 -20.39 -0.62
C ILE A 390 4.34 -21.13 0.71
N ILE A 391 3.19 -21.31 1.35
CA ILE A 391 3.08 -22.00 2.63
C ILE A 391 3.48 -23.47 2.48
N PHE A 392 3.08 -24.12 1.40
CA PHE A 392 3.48 -25.49 1.12
C PHE A 392 4.99 -25.60 0.83
N GLU A 393 5.55 -24.71 0.03
CA GLU A 393 6.98 -24.77 -0.34
C GLU A 393 7.89 -24.49 0.84
N ARG A 394 7.59 -23.45 1.63
CA ARG A 394 8.45 -23.01 2.74
C ARG A 394 8.28 -23.83 4.01
N PHE A 395 7.04 -24.19 4.35
CA PHE A 395 6.72 -24.78 5.65
C PHE A 395 6.22 -26.22 5.54
N ARG A 396 6.07 -26.76 4.31
CA ARG A 396 5.52 -28.10 4.03
C ARG A 396 4.13 -28.32 4.66
N LEU A 397 3.37 -27.22 4.79
CA LEU A 397 2.05 -27.21 5.36
C LEU A 397 1.01 -27.11 4.23
N LYS A 398 0.13 -28.12 4.14
CA LYS A 398 -0.98 -28.10 3.19
C LYS A 398 -2.18 -27.43 3.84
N ILE A 399 -2.67 -26.42 3.17
CA ILE A 399 -3.87 -25.65 3.55
C ILE A 399 -4.72 -25.39 2.33
N VAL A 400 -5.94 -24.96 2.54
CA VAL A 400 -6.79 -24.28 1.56
C VAL A 400 -7.41 -23.06 2.22
N PHE A 401 -7.77 -22.07 1.40
CA PHE A 401 -8.50 -20.91 1.88
C PHE A 401 -10.00 -21.05 1.60
N GLU A 402 -10.84 -20.59 2.52
CA GLU A 402 -12.26 -20.38 2.22
C GLU A 402 -12.44 -19.27 1.20
N GLN A 403 -13.60 -19.23 0.54
CA GLN A 403 -13.91 -18.13 -0.40
C GLN A 403 -13.78 -16.78 0.31
N PRO A 404 -13.12 -15.79 -0.30
CA PRO A 404 -12.96 -14.49 0.31
C PRO A 404 -14.30 -13.81 0.59
N GLU A 405 -14.41 -13.22 1.77
CA GLU A 405 -15.56 -12.42 2.19
C GLU A 405 -15.18 -10.94 2.25
N ILE A 406 -16.18 -10.08 2.04
CA ILE A 406 -16.02 -8.63 2.14
C ILE A 406 -15.65 -8.23 3.58
N LEU A 407 -14.68 -7.35 3.71
CA LEU A 407 -14.34 -6.68 4.96
C LEU A 407 -15.32 -5.55 5.22
N TYR A 408 -16.21 -5.74 6.18
CA TYR A 408 -17.13 -4.68 6.64
C TYR A 408 -16.49 -3.86 7.75
N LYS A 409 -16.99 -2.64 7.94
CA LYS A 409 -16.72 -1.78 9.10
C LYS A 409 -18.02 -1.23 9.65
N GLU A 410 -17.97 -0.69 10.87
CA GLU A 410 -19.15 -0.06 11.50
C GLU A 410 -18.83 1.35 11.94
N THR A 411 -19.85 2.21 11.96
CA THR A 411 -19.79 3.60 12.46
C THR A 411 -21.14 4.00 13.01
N ILE A 412 -21.30 5.27 13.42
CA ILE A 412 -22.55 5.85 13.87
C ILE A 412 -22.94 7.06 13.01
N ASP A 413 -24.20 7.50 13.07
CA ASP A 413 -24.67 8.72 12.38
C ASP A 413 -25.27 9.78 13.33
N ASN A 414 -25.24 9.56 14.62
CA ASN A 414 -25.68 10.54 15.63
C ASN A 414 -24.65 10.68 16.75
N GLU A 415 -24.69 11.83 17.42
CA GLU A 415 -23.90 12.09 18.62
C GLU A 415 -24.49 11.38 19.83
N VAL A 416 -23.62 10.80 20.66
CA VAL A 416 -24.00 10.16 21.93
C VAL A 416 -22.95 10.42 23.01
N ILE A 417 -23.35 10.26 24.28
CA ILE A 417 -22.42 10.24 25.41
C ILE A 417 -22.38 8.84 25.97
N GLY A 418 -21.20 8.27 26.03
CA GLY A 418 -20.92 6.99 26.63
C GLY A 418 -20.28 7.14 28.02
N TYR A 419 -20.75 6.35 28.96
CA TYR A 419 -20.32 6.35 30.35
C TYR A 419 -19.70 5.01 30.72
N GLY A 420 -18.51 5.04 31.27
CA GLY A 420 -17.82 3.84 31.71
C GLY A 420 -17.30 3.97 33.13
N HIS A 421 -17.73 3.06 33.99
CA HIS A 421 -17.30 3.00 35.38
C HIS A 421 -16.75 1.60 35.69
N PHE A 422 -15.58 1.57 36.34
CA PHE A 422 -14.90 0.34 36.72
C PHE A 422 -14.40 0.43 38.16
N GLU A 423 -15.16 -0.17 39.08
CA GLU A 423 -14.89 -0.15 40.53
C GLU A 423 -15.05 -1.52 41.15
N PRO A 424 -14.33 -2.57 40.76
CA PRO A 424 -14.18 -3.76 41.57
C PRO A 424 -13.34 -3.45 42.81
N LEU A 425 -13.36 -4.36 43.82
CA LEU A 425 -12.67 -4.12 45.09
C LEU A 425 -11.20 -3.65 44.91
N LYS A 426 -10.89 -2.47 45.45
CA LYS A 426 -9.56 -1.77 45.36
C LYS A 426 -9.18 -1.31 43.98
N HIS A 427 -10.13 -1.15 43.06
CA HIS A 427 -9.93 -0.55 41.76
C HIS A 427 -10.91 0.63 41.56
N TYR A 428 -10.54 1.63 40.76
CA TYR A 428 -11.44 2.74 40.47
C TYR A 428 -11.02 3.48 39.20
N ALA A 429 -11.91 3.57 38.25
CA ALA A 429 -11.82 4.52 37.13
C ALA A 429 -13.21 4.86 36.60
N GLU A 430 -13.41 6.12 36.26
CA GLU A 430 -14.63 6.60 35.58
C GLU A 430 -14.25 7.47 34.40
N VAL A 431 -14.93 7.30 33.26
CA VAL A 431 -14.68 8.02 32.00
C VAL A 431 -16.01 8.33 31.33
N HIS A 432 -16.20 9.59 30.91
CA HIS A 432 -17.33 10.03 30.09
C HIS A 432 -16.82 10.47 28.73
N LEU A 433 -17.29 9.83 27.68
CA LEU A 433 -16.86 10.04 26.30
C LEU A 433 -18.03 10.58 25.47
N LYS A 434 -17.85 11.73 24.84
CA LYS A 434 -18.70 12.17 23.76
C LYS A 434 -18.22 11.49 22.48
N ILE A 435 -19.12 10.81 21.79
CA ILE A 435 -18.84 10.04 20.58
C ILE A 435 -19.66 10.64 19.46
N GLU A 436 -18.99 11.15 18.43
CA GLU A 436 -19.59 11.84 17.28
C GLU A 436 -19.18 11.11 15.99
N PRO A 437 -20.03 11.18 14.93
CA PRO A 437 -19.61 10.73 13.61
C PRO A 437 -18.38 11.50 13.13
N GLY A 438 -17.34 10.78 12.72
CA GLY A 438 -16.13 11.33 12.09
C GLY A 438 -16.27 11.48 10.57
N LYS A 439 -15.27 12.09 9.96
CA LYS A 439 -15.17 12.12 8.50
C LYS A 439 -14.91 10.69 7.98
N ARG A 440 -15.38 10.37 6.79
CA ARG A 440 -15.10 9.08 6.17
C ARG A 440 -13.59 8.86 5.99
N ASN A 441 -13.14 7.66 6.33
CA ASN A 441 -11.73 7.22 6.32
C ASN A 441 -10.84 7.97 7.35
N SER A 442 -11.41 8.58 8.39
CA SER A 442 -10.66 9.25 9.45
C SER A 442 -10.23 8.33 10.60
N GLY A 443 -10.74 7.08 10.66
CA GLY A 443 -10.51 6.20 11.78
C GLY A 443 -11.15 6.71 13.07
N ILE A 444 -10.50 6.49 14.21
CA ILE A 444 -10.91 7.01 15.51
C ILE A 444 -10.01 8.18 15.87
N LEU A 445 -10.60 9.37 15.95
CA LEU A 445 -9.92 10.58 16.38
C LEU A 445 -10.24 10.85 17.86
N TYR A 446 -9.24 11.19 18.65
CA TYR A 446 -9.37 11.48 20.06
C TYR A 446 -9.03 12.94 20.37
N GLU A 447 -9.87 13.58 21.18
CA GLU A 447 -9.64 14.91 21.76
C GLU A 447 -10.00 14.87 23.25
N SER A 448 -9.48 15.81 24.05
CA SER A 448 -9.87 15.99 25.45
C SER A 448 -10.35 17.41 25.69
N SER A 449 -11.52 17.53 26.31
CA SER A 449 -12.03 18.76 26.90
C SER A 449 -12.10 18.67 28.44
N CYS A 450 -11.58 17.59 29.01
CA CYS A 450 -11.58 17.33 30.44
C CYS A 450 -10.63 18.33 31.16
N HIS A 451 -11.10 18.89 32.28
CA HIS A 451 -10.28 19.78 33.09
C HIS A 451 -9.17 18.98 33.81
N THR A 452 -8.01 19.60 33.97
CA THR A 452 -6.85 18.94 34.61
C THR A 452 -7.05 18.67 36.11
N ASP A 453 -7.97 19.38 36.75
CA ASP A 453 -8.36 19.11 38.15
C ASP A 453 -9.20 17.83 38.30
N ASP A 454 -9.98 17.48 37.27
CA ASP A 454 -10.77 16.24 37.25
C ASP A 454 -9.88 15.03 36.92
N LEU A 455 -9.03 15.20 35.90
CA LEU A 455 -8.15 14.13 35.46
C LEU A 455 -6.81 14.71 34.95
N SER A 456 -5.69 14.20 35.47
CA SER A 456 -4.37 14.65 35.05
C SER A 456 -4.11 14.39 33.56
N ILE A 457 -3.27 15.24 32.92
CA ILE A 457 -2.93 15.14 31.47
C ILE A 457 -2.43 13.72 31.12
N GLY A 458 -1.62 13.10 32.00
CA GLY A 458 -1.14 11.73 31.77
C GLY A 458 -2.27 10.70 31.67
N LEU A 459 -3.31 10.82 32.49
CA LEU A 459 -4.48 9.93 32.43
C LEU A 459 -5.39 10.26 31.22
N GLN A 460 -5.50 11.55 30.83
CA GLN A 460 -6.22 11.94 29.61
C GLN A 460 -5.55 11.33 28.37
N ASN A 461 -4.22 11.37 28.29
CA ASN A 461 -3.45 10.75 27.19
C ASN A 461 -3.63 9.22 27.21
N LEU A 462 -3.67 8.61 28.38
CA LEU A 462 -3.90 7.16 28.54
C LEU A 462 -5.28 6.75 28.01
N VAL A 463 -6.33 7.58 28.22
CA VAL A 463 -7.66 7.36 27.62
C VAL A 463 -7.57 7.30 26.09
N GLY A 464 -6.88 8.26 25.47
CA GLY A 464 -6.67 8.29 24.02
C GLY A 464 -5.90 7.06 23.52
N GLN A 465 -4.86 6.65 24.26
CA GLN A 465 -4.08 5.45 23.93
C GLN A 465 -4.95 4.18 23.94
N HIS A 466 -5.83 4.03 24.92
CA HIS A 466 -6.71 2.86 25.02
C HIS A 466 -7.79 2.80 23.92
N LEU A 467 -8.16 3.92 23.31
CA LEU A 467 -9.07 3.96 22.17
C LEU A 467 -8.45 3.43 20.87
N VAL A 468 -7.13 3.49 20.75
CA VAL A 468 -6.41 3.10 19.52
C VAL A 468 -5.52 1.87 19.69
N GLU A 469 -5.38 1.32 20.91
CA GLU A 469 -4.48 0.19 21.18
C GLU A 469 -4.95 -1.14 20.58
N ARG A 470 -6.23 -1.22 20.18
CA ARG A 470 -6.84 -2.38 19.53
C ARG A 470 -8.00 -1.97 18.63
N GLU A 471 -8.42 -2.86 17.74
CA GLU A 471 -9.70 -2.74 17.04
C GLU A 471 -10.86 -3.01 18.01
N HIS A 472 -11.88 -2.14 17.95
CA HIS A 472 -13.11 -2.29 18.73
C HIS A 472 -14.23 -2.85 17.86
N HIS A 473 -15.00 -3.81 18.39
CA HIS A 473 -16.12 -4.42 17.69
C HIS A 473 -17.35 -3.49 17.70
N GLY A 474 -18.01 -3.38 16.54
CA GLY A 474 -19.33 -2.77 16.41
C GLY A 474 -20.45 -3.71 16.89
N LEU A 475 -21.68 -3.24 16.81
CA LEU A 475 -22.85 -3.96 17.34
C LEU A 475 -23.61 -4.77 16.30
N LEU A 476 -23.46 -4.45 15.01
CA LEU A 476 -24.28 -5.03 13.94
C LEU A 476 -23.74 -6.37 13.45
N THR A 477 -22.44 -6.43 13.25
CA THR A 477 -21.74 -7.59 12.65
C THR A 477 -20.48 -7.99 13.42
N GLY A 478 -20.11 -7.23 14.46
CA GLY A 478 -18.83 -7.38 15.15
C GLY A 478 -17.64 -6.87 14.33
N SER A 479 -17.89 -6.20 13.22
CA SER A 479 -16.84 -5.62 12.40
C SER A 479 -16.17 -4.43 13.10
N PRO A 480 -14.91 -4.08 12.78
CA PRO A 480 -14.21 -2.96 13.39
C PRO A 480 -14.96 -1.64 13.25
N ILE A 481 -15.04 -0.86 14.34
CA ILE A 481 -15.60 0.49 14.29
C ILE A 481 -14.58 1.48 13.73
N THR A 482 -15.08 2.48 13.00
CA THR A 482 -14.26 3.51 12.34
C THR A 482 -15.03 4.82 12.23
N ASP A 483 -14.31 5.87 11.82
CA ASP A 483 -14.89 7.18 11.51
C ASP A 483 -15.66 7.77 12.70
N LEU A 484 -15.01 7.78 13.85
CA LEU A 484 -15.51 8.35 15.09
C LEU A 484 -14.62 9.51 15.55
N LYS A 485 -15.24 10.56 16.03
CA LYS A 485 -14.59 11.58 16.84
C LYS A 485 -14.99 11.34 18.30
N VAL A 486 -14.00 11.04 19.15
CA VAL A 486 -14.22 10.75 20.56
C VAL A 486 -13.59 11.86 21.39
N THR A 487 -14.41 12.56 22.19
CA THR A 487 -13.97 13.63 23.09
C THR A 487 -14.13 13.19 24.53
N LEU A 488 -13.06 13.18 25.30
CA LEU A 488 -13.13 12.99 26.75
C LEU A 488 -13.75 14.23 27.40
N LEU A 489 -14.92 14.08 27.99
CA LEU A 489 -15.65 15.17 28.67
C LEU A 489 -15.15 15.35 30.11
N THR A 490 -15.15 14.28 30.88
CA THR A 490 -14.67 14.23 32.25
C THR A 490 -14.28 12.80 32.62
N GLY A 491 -13.61 12.64 33.74
CA GLY A 491 -13.25 11.35 34.29
C GLY A 491 -12.75 11.50 35.70
N ARG A 492 -12.68 10.38 36.41
CA ARG A 492 -12.24 10.39 37.81
C ARG A 492 -11.30 9.23 38.10
N ALA A 493 -10.25 9.54 38.84
CA ALA A 493 -9.31 8.59 39.40
C ALA A 493 -9.34 8.64 40.94
N HIS A 494 -8.90 7.57 41.60
CA HIS A 494 -8.75 7.53 43.03
C HIS A 494 -7.28 7.27 43.41
N ASN A 495 -6.69 8.15 44.23
CA ASN A 495 -5.25 8.14 44.55
C ASN A 495 -4.69 6.82 45.07
N LYS A 496 -5.53 5.95 45.72
CA LYS A 496 -5.13 4.68 46.29
C LYS A 496 -5.65 3.46 45.52
N HIS A 497 -6.63 3.63 44.66
CA HIS A 497 -7.39 2.56 44.05
C HIS A 497 -7.36 2.56 42.53
N THR A 498 -6.75 3.55 41.90
CA THR A 498 -6.58 3.55 40.44
C THR A 498 -5.24 2.88 40.06
N HIS A 499 -5.33 1.85 39.25
CA HIS A 499 -4.20 1.09 38.70
C HIS A 499 -4.21 1.15 37.16
N GLY A 500 -3.08 0.82 36.51
CA GLY A 500 -2.88 1.03 35.09
C GLY A 500 -3.91 0.40 34.15
N GLY A 501 -4.55 -0.71 34.53
CA GLY A 501 -5.58 -1.36 33.71
C GLY A 501 -7.01 -0.83 33.90
N ASP A 502 -7.26 -0.02 34.94
CA ASP A 502 -8.62 0.39 35.31
C ASP A 502 -9.21 1.38 34.27
N PHE A 503 -8.38 2.30 33.78
CA PHE A 503 -8.79 3.21 32.72
C PHE A 503 -9.08 2.50 31.40
N ARG A 504 -8.33 1.45 31.05
CA ARG A 504 -8.65 0.60 29.90
C ARG A 504 -10.06 0.04 29.99
N GLU A 505 -10.40 -0.54 31.14
CA GLU A 505 -11.72 -1.10 31.39
C GLU A 505 -12.83 -0.05 31.35
N ALA A 506 -12.61 1.12 31.94
CA ALA A 506 -13.58 2.23 31.93
C ALA A 506 -13.78 2.79 30.51
N VAL A 507 -12.70 3.00 29.74
CA VAL A 507 -12.75 3.51 28.35
C VAL A 507 -13.52 2.55 27.45
N PHE A 508 -13.22 1.23 27.53
CA PHE A 508 -13.91 0.23 26.72
C PHE A 508 -15.39 0.15 27.03
N ARG A 509 -15.78 0.27 28.31
CA ARG A 509 -17.19 0.33 28.72
C ARG A 509 -17.87 1.60 28.26
N ALA A 510 -17.20 2.75 28.40
CA ALA A 510 -17.75 4.02 27.93
C ALA A 510 -18.01 4.00 26.41
N LEU A 511 -17.06 3.53 25.63
CA LEU A 511 -17.21 3.40 24.18
C LEU A 511 -18.40 2.49 23.82
N ARG A 512 -18.45 1.28 24.40
CA ARG A 512 -19.49 0.30 24.10
C ARG A 512 -20.87 0.73 24.57
N GLN A 513 -20.96 1.36 25.75
CA GLN A 513 -22.20 1.91 26.26
C GLN A 513 -22.72 3.06 25.36
N GLY A 514 -21.83 3.88 24.82
CA GLY A 514 -22.17 4.88 23.82
C GLY A 514 -22.70 4.27 22.53
N LEU A 515 -22.06 3.21 22.02
CA LEU A 515 -22.53 2.48 20.83
C LEU A 515 -23.93 1.88 21.02
N GLU A 516 -24.29 1.42 22.24
CA GLU A 516 -25.64 0.93 22.55
C GLU A 516 -26.72 2.01 22.37
N LYS A 517 -26.38 3.27 22.61
CA LYS A 517 -27.27 4.42 22.46
C LYS A 517 -27.28 4.98 21.02
N ALA A 518 -26.27 4.65 20.23
CA ALA A 518 -26.07 5.23 18.91
C ALA A 518 -26.88 4.55 17.81
N ASN A 519 -27.13 5.28 16.74
CA ASN A 519 -27.60 4.72 15.48
C ASN A 519 -26.40 4.13 14.74
N ASN A 520 -26.20 2.83 14.85
CA ASN A 520 -25.08 2.13 14.23
C ASN A 520 -25.32 1.90 12.74
N ILE A 521 -24.27 2.07 11.93
CA ILE A 521 -24.29 1.96 10.47
C ILE A 521 -23.25 0.96 10.02
N LEU A 522 -23.64 0.00 9.17
CA LEU A 522 -22.72 -0.90 8.50
C LEU A 522 -22.12 -0.20 7.27
N LEU A 523 -20.80 -0.31 7.13
CA LEU A 523 -20.01 0.18 6.02
C LEU A 523 -19.43 -0.98 5.22
N GLU A 524 -19.38 -0.82 3.91
CA GLU A 524 -18.70 -1.72 2.99
C GLU A 524 -17.67 -0.97 2.15
N PRO A 525 -16.62 -1.66 1.63
CA PRO A 525 -15.62 -1.05 0.77
C PRO A 525 -16.19 -0.77 -0.62
N PHE A 526 -15.77 0.33 -1.21
CA PHE A 526 -16.09 0.74 -2.57
C PHE A 526 -14.84 0.87 -3.43
N TYR A 527 -14.99 0.68 -4.73
CA TYR A 527 -14.03 1.05 -5.75
C TYR A 527 -14.44 2.35 -6.44
N HIS A 528 -13.48 3.22 -6.71
CA HIS A 528 -13.55 4.12 -7.86
C HIS A 528 -13.30 3.30 -9.10
N PHE A 529 -14.18 3.40 -10.06
CA PHE A 529 -14.00 2.77 -11.35
C PHE A 529 -13.83 3.81 -12.47
N LYS A 530 -13.02 3.46 -13.45
CA LYS A 530 -12.95 4.11 -14.76
C LYS A 530 -13.08 3.02 -15.81
N ILE A 531 -14.13 3.11 -16.63
CA ILE A 531 -14.43 2.16 -17.70
C ILE A 531 -14.37 2.90 -19.02
N ILE A 532 -13.63 2.36 -19.97
CA ILE A 532 -13.51 2.87 -21.34
C ILE A 532 -14.12 1.82 -22.27
N VAL A 533 -15.18 2.20 -22.99
CA VAL A 533 -15.89 1.36 -23.96
C VAL A 533 -16.24 2.16 -25.21
N THR A 534 -16.77 1.50 -26.23
CA THR A 534 -17.34 2.20 -27.40
C THR A 534 -18.68 2.87 -27.03
N THR A 535 -19.01 3.97 -27.71
CA THR A 535 -20.20 4.79 -27.41
C THR A 535 -21.51 3.99 -27.48
N ASN A 536 -21.59 2.96 -28.31
CA ASN A 536 -22.76 2.08 -28.38
C ASN A 536 -22.94 1.14 -27.17
N GLN A 537 -21.91 1.00 -26.33
CA GLN A 537 -21.92 0.15 -25.13
C GLN A 537 -22.22 0.92 -23.83
N ILE A 538 -22.30 2.26 -23.87
CA ILE A 538 -22.59 3.11 -22.72
C ILE A 538 -23.81 2.62 -21.95
N GLY A 539 -24.93 2.39 -22.66
CA GLY A 539 -26.19 1.98 -22.04
C GLY A 539 -26.08 0.67 -21.25
N ARG A 540 -25.28 -0.28 -21.71
CA ARG A 540 -25.03 -1.53 -21.00
C ARG A 540 -24.25 -1.27 -19.71
N VAL A 541 -23.14 -0.54 -19.77
CA VAL A 541 -22.31 -0.24 -18.58
C VAL A 541 -23.11 0.55 -17.54
N LEU A 542 -23.91 1.54 -17.97
CA LEU A 542 -24.79 2.30 -17.08
C LEU A 542 -25.76 1.38 -16.32
N SER A 543 -26.41 0.46 -17.05
CA SER A 543 -27.34 -0.51 -16.47
C SER A 543 -26.63 -1.46 -15.49
N ASP A 544 -25.45 -1.97 -15.85
CA ASP A 544 -24.70 -2.91 -15.02
C ASP A 544 -24.21 -2.25 -13.72
N VAL A 545 -23.67 -1.04 -13.80
CA VAL A 545 -23.23 -0.28 -12.60
C VAL A 545 -24.42 0.08 -11.71
N GLN A 546 -25.57 0.44 -12.29
CA GLN A 546 -26.78 0.71 -11.52
C GLN A 546 -27.31 -0.57 -10.84
N ALA A 547 -27.29 -1.70 -11.53
CA ALA A 547 -27.65 -2.99 -10.95
C ALA A 547 -26.71 -3.42 -9.82
N ALA A 548 -25.45 -3.01 -9.91
CA ALA A 548 -24.44 -3.20 -8.88
C ALA A 548 -24.49 -2.16 -7.74
N TYR A 549 -25.52 -1.33 -7.67
CA TYR A 549 -25.67 -0.24 -6.66
C TYR A 549 -24.57 0.82 -6.71
N GLY A 550 -23.90 0.97 -7.86
CA GLY A 550 -22.90 1.99 -8.10
C GLY A 550 -23.49 3.37 -8.37
N ARG A 551 -22.65 4.39 -8.28
CA ARG A 551 -22.94 5.77 -8.68
C ARG A 551 -22.02 6.13 -9.83
N ILE A 552 -22.58 6.75 -10.87
CA ILE A 552 -21.85 7.10 -12.09
C ILE A 552 -21.83 8.62 -12.21
N ASP A 553 -20.67 9.14 -12.54
CA ASP A 553 -20.50 10.53 -12.97
C ASP A 553 -21.01 10.71 -14.40
N SER A 554 -21.07 11.96 -14.86
CA SER A 554 -21.47 12.22 -16.26
C SER A 554 -20.49 11.58 -17.23
N PRO A 555 -20.94 10.69 -18.14
CA PRO A 555 -20.06 10.06 -19.13
C PRO A 555 -19.39 11.11 -20.02
N MET A 556 -18.12 10.92 -20.28
CA MET A 556 -17.35 11.71 -21.26
C MET A 556 -17.21 10.91 -22.55
N THR A 557 -17.34 11.56 -23.69
CA THR A 557 -17.14 10.92 -25.00
C THR A 557 -16.00 11.57 -25.75
N ASP A 558 -15.14 10.76 -26.34
CA ASP A 558 -14.04 11.19 -27.20
C ASP A 558 -14.06 10.31 -28.47
N GLY A 559 -14.55 10.87 -29.56
CA GLY A 559 -14.80 10.14 -30.81
C GLY A 559 -15.72 8.93 -30.59
N ASP A 560 -15.25 7.75 -30.92
CA ASP A 560 -15.94 6.47 -30.77
C ASP A 560 -15.90 5.91 -29.34
N LYS A 561 -15.07 6.46 -28.46
CA LYS A 561 -14.87 5.98 -27.10
C LYS A 561 -15.71 6.77 -26.11
N ALA A 562 -16.18 6.10 -25.09
CA ALA A 562 -16.83 6.69 -23.92
C ALA A 562 -16.05 6.31 -22.65
N ILE A 563 -15.85 7.29 -21.80
CA ILE A 563 -15.21 7.15 -20.48
C ILE A 563 -16.31 7.32 -19.44
N LEU A 564 -16.49 6.28 -18.62
CA LEU A 564 -17.44 6.26 -17.52
C LEU A 564 -16.64 6.15 -16.20
N THR A 565 -16.89 7.06 -15.30
CA THR A 565 -16.28 7.08 -13.95
C THR A 565 -17.36 7.03 -12.89
N GLY A 566 -16.97 6.66 -11.67
CA GLY A 566 -17.88 6.62 -10.54
C GLY A 566 -17.35 5.77 -9.40
N ILE A 567 -18.27 5.41 -8.49
CA ILE A 567 -17.97 4.51 -7.37
C ILE A 567 -18.97 3.35 -7.33
N VAL A 568 -18.49 2.18 -6.87
CA VAL A 568 -19.30 0.96 -6.83
C VAL A 568 -18.88 0.07 -5.65
N PRO A 569 -19.83 -0.66 -5.00
CA PRO A 569 -19.48 -1.60 -3.95
C PRO A 569 -18.56 -2.72 -4.47
N VAL A 570 -17.52 -3.04 -3.69
CA VAL A 570 -16.62 -4.17 -4.00
C VAL A 570 -17.40 -5.48 -4.11
N ALA A 571 -18.36 -5.69 -3.21
CA ALA A 571 -19.18 -6.91 -3.12
C ALA A 571 -19.89 -7.29 -4.43
N THR A 572 -20.32 -6.30 -5.22
CA THR A 572 -21.12 -6.49 -6.42
C THR A 572 -20.34 -6.32 -7.71
N PHE A 573 -19.06 -5.89 -7.64
CA PHE A 573 -18.31 -5.48 -8.82
C PHE A 573 -16.94 -6.16 -8.99
N MET A 574 -16.49 -6.96 -8.03
CA MET A 574 -15.15 -7.58 -8.06
C MET A 574 -14.90 -8.47 -9.30
N ASN A 575 -15.95 -9.04 -9.87
CA ASN A 575 -15.85 -9.93 -11.04
C ASN A 575 -16.27 -9.26 -12.37
N TYR A 576 -16.59 -7.97 -12.35
CA TYR A 576 -17.12 -7.27 -13.53
C TYR A 576 -16.13 -7.18 -14.70
N SER A 577 -14.82 -7.28 -14.44
CA SER A 577 -13.79 -7.31 -15.49
C SER A 577 -13.99 -8.42 -16.50
N MET A 578 -14.42 -9.62 -16.04
CA MET A 578 -14.70 -10.75 -16.92
C MET A 578 -15.95 -10.51 -17.77
N GLU A 579 -16.98 -9.91 -17.18
CA GLU A 579 -18.20 -9.56 -17.91
C GLU A 579 -17.92 -8.48 -18.96
N LEU A 580 -17.17 -7.42 -18.56
CA LEU A 580 -16.75 -6.36 -19.46
C LEU A 580 -15.97 -6.92 -20.66
N ALA A 581 -14.97 -7.76 -20.42
CA ALA A 581 -14.17 -8.39 -21.47
C ALA A 581 -15.05 -9.23 -22.42
N SER A 582 -16.03 -9.94 -21.88
CA SER A 582 -16.93 -10.79 -22.66
C SER A 582 -17.78 -9.99 -23.67
N PHE A 583 -18.52 -8.97 -23.23
CA PHE A 583 -19.42 -8.24 -24.15
C PHE A 583 -18.70 -7.20 -25.02
N THR A 584 -17.51 -6.75 -24.59
CA THR A 584 -16.66 -5.84 -25.39
C THR A 584 -15.69 -6.57 -26.31
N GLN A 585 -15.68 -7.92 -26.28
CA GLN A 585 -14.72 -8.75 -27.01
C GLN A 585 -13.26 -8.38 -26.71
N GLY A 586 -12.97 -8.10 -25.43
CA GLY A 586 -11.66 -7.71 -24.96
C GLY A 586 -11.25 -6.26 -25.28
N LYS A 587 -12.13 -5.44 -25.89
CA LYS A 587 -11.82 -4.04 -26.22
C LYS A 587 -12.16 -3.05 -25.09
N GLY A 588 -12.98 -3.45 -24.12
CA GLY A 588 -13.30 -2.65 -22.95
C GLY A 588 -12.14 -2.64 -21.97
N ARG A 589 -11.85 -1.48 -21.41
CA ARG A 589 -10.81 -1.31 -20.39
C ARG A 589 -11.47 -0.90 -19.07
N MET A 590 -10.95 -1.39 -17.96
CA MET A 590 -11.43 -1.03 -16.63
C MET A 590 -10.25 -0.86 -15.68
N SER A 591 -10.27 0.25 -14.94
CA SER A 591 -9.40 0.51 -13.80
C SER A 591 -10.23 0.60 -12.53
N LEU A 592 -9.77 -0.01 -11.47
CA LEU A 592 -10.38 0.00 -10.14
C LEU A 592 -9.35 0.49 -9.12
N THR A 593 -9.75 1.46 -8.30
CA THR A 593 -8.96 1.93 -7.16
C THR A 593 -9.83 1.97 -5.92
N PHE A 594 -9.25 1.77 -4.74
CA PHE A 594 -10.02 1.79 -3.49
C PHE A 594 -10.57 3.19 -3.22
N ALA A 595 -11.89 3.29 -3.01
CA ALA A 595 -12.61 4.55 -2.77
C ALA A 595 -12.95 4.79 -1.30
N GLY A 596 -12.47 3.91 -0.40
CA GLY A 596 -12.82 3.95 1.00
C GLY A 596 -14.10 3.18 1.33
N TYR A 597 -14.60 3.41 2.54
CA TYR A 597 -15.79 2.75 3.06
C TYR A 597 -17.00 3.65 2.98
N HIS A 598 -18.11 3.14 2.43
CA HIS A 598 -19.39 3.81 2.32
C HIS A 598 -20.50 2.96 2.97
N ARG A 599 -21.69 3.58 3.17
CA ARG A 599 -22.85 2.88 3.75
C ARG A 599 -23.18 1.63 2.92
N CYS A 600 -23.32 0.48 3.59
CA CYS A 600 -23.63 -0.79 2.95
C CYS A 600 -25.00 -0.75 2.27
N HIS A 601 -25.05 -1.13 0.99
CA HIS A 601 -26.26 -1.06 0.16
C HIS A 601 -27.35 -2.06 0.59
N ASN A 602 -26.98 -3.17 1.20
CA ASN A 602 -27.88 -4.25 1.63
C ASN A 602 -27.64 -4.66 3.10
N ALA A 603 -27.39 -3.67 3.98
CA ALA A 603 -26.99 -3.87 5.37
C ALA A 603 -27.84 -4.91 6.14
N GLU A 604 -29.16 -4.87 6.03
CA GLU A 604 -30.07 -5.79 6.73
C GLU A 604 -29.79 -7.27 6.36
N ALA A 605 -29.57 -7.54 5.08
CA ALA A 605 -29.28 -8.89 4.60
C ALA A 605 -27.91 -9.38 5.11
N VAL A 606 -26.91 -8.49 5.13
CA VAL A 606 -25.56 -8.79 5.64
C VAL A 606 -25.58 -9.06 7.12
N ILE A 607 -26.23 -8.20 7.92
CA ILE A 607 -26.37 -8.35 9.38
C ILE A 607 -27.04 -9.69 9.71
N LYS A 608 -28.13 -10.01 9.01
CA LYS A 608 -28.84 -11.29 9.21
C LYS A 608 -27.98 -12.49 8.82
N ARG A 609 -27.19 -12.40 7.76
CA ARG A 609 -26.29 -13.46 7.31
C ARG A 609 -25.17 -13.72 8.32
N ILE A 610 -24.54 -12.66 8.81
CA ILE A 610 -23.42 -12.76 9.76
C ILE A 610 -23.94 -13.23 11.13
N GLY A 611 -25.10 -12.74 11.58
CA GLY A 611 -25.76 -13.20 12.81
C GLY A 611 -24.90 -13.00 14.06
N TYR A 612 -24.11 -11.90 14.11
CA TYR A 612 -23.27 -11.57 15.27
C TYR A 612 -24.11 -11.30 16.52
N ASP A 613 -23.73 -11.95 17.63
CA ASP A 613 -24.33 -11.70 18.96
C ASP A 613 -23.29 -11.11 19.91
N LYS A 614 -23.38 -9.81 20.14
CA LYS A 614 -22.52 -9.06 21.05
C LYS A 614 -22.53 -9.59 22.50
N ASN A 615 -23.63 -10.21 22.93
CA ASN A 615 -23.77 -10.69 24.33
C ASN A 615 -22.93 -11.94 24.61
N VAL A 616 -22.57 -12.68 23.57
CA VAL A 616 -21.68 -13.85 23.67
C VAL A 616 -20.24 -13.54 23.25
N ASP A 617 -19.97 -12.32 22.78
CA ASP A 617 -18.61 -11.88 22.44
C ASP A 617 -17.81 -11.64 23.73
N PRO A 618 -16.71 -12.38 23.98
CA PRO A 618 -15.91 -12.24 25.19
C PRO A 618 -15.22 -10.90 25.34
N ASP A 619 -14.99 -10.22 24.21
CA ASP A 619 -14.31 -8.91 24.16
C ASP A 619 -15.29 -7.74 24.27
N TYR A 620 -16.59 -8.00 24.29
CA TYR A 620 -17.62 -6.97 24.39
C TYR A 620 -18.28 -6.96 25.78
N THR A 621 -18.34 -5.80 26.42
CA THR A 621 -19.22 -5.51 27.56
C THR A 621 -19.53 -4.03 27.63
N SER A 622 -20.80 -3.67 27.69
CA SER A 622 -21.31 -2.30 27.85
C SER A 622 -21.73 -1.99 29.30
N SER A 623 -21.71 -2.99 30.18
CA SER A 623 -22.08 -2.84 31.58
C SER A 623 -20.93 -2.24 32.39
N SER A 624 -21.27 -1.40 33.39
CA SER A 624 -20.33 -0.80 34.34
C SER A 624 -20.24 -1.64 35.63
N ILE A 625 -19.16 -1.51 36.36
CA ILE A 625 -18.96 -2.17 37.67
C ILE A 625 -18.86 -1.10 38.74
N PHE A 626 -19.76 -1.12 39.68
CA PHE A 626 -19.79 -0.25 40.87
C PHE A 626 -19.48 -1.05 42.14
N CYS A 627 -19.07 -0.36 43.21
CA CYS A 627 -18.78 -0.97 44.49
C CYS A 627 -19.70 -0.42 45.59
N SER A 628 -20.33 -1.31 46.32
CA SER A 628 -21.09 -0.92 47.53
C SER A 628 -20.72 -1.86 48.68
N LYS A 629 -20.40 -1.28 49.85
CA LYS A 629 -20.00 -2.03 51.06
C LYS A 629 -18.87 -3.06 50.82
N GLY A 630 -17.93 -2.73 49.92
CA GLY A 630 -16.79 -3.58 49.60
C GLY A 630 -17.09 -4.76 48.65
N GLN A 631 -18.25 -4.79 48.01
CA GLN A 631 -18.61 -5.73 46.96
C GLN A 631 -18.85 -5.05 45.64
N GLY A 632 -18.16 -5.49 44.59
CA GLY A 632 -18.42 -5.07 43.24
C GLY A 632 -19.70 -5.68 42.67
N PHE A 633 -20.51 -4.91 41.97
CA PHE A 633 -21.69 -5.38 41.28
C PHE A 633 -21.80 -4.75 39.90
N THR A 634 -22.36 -5.50 38.96
CA THR A 634 -22.50 -5.08 37.58
C THR A 634 -23.83 -4.34 37.37
N VAL A 635 -23.78 -3.21 36.72
CA VAL A 635 -24.94 -2.41 36.31
C VAL A 635 -24.99 -2.37 34.78
N LYS A 636 -26.20 -2.66 34.25
CA LYS A 636 -26.41 -2.64 32.79
C LYS A 636 -26.22 -1.24 32.20
N TRP A 637 -25.93 -1.23 30.93
CA TRP A 637 -25.60 -0.01 30.18
C TRP A 637 -26.72 1.06 30.21
N ASP A 638 -27.98 0.64 30.23
CA ASP A 638 -29.18 1.50 30.27
C ASP A 638 -29.47 2.09 31.66
N GLU A 639 -28.95 1.49 32.73
CA GLU A 639 -29.10 1.93 34.12
C GLU A 639 -27.84 2.64 34.65
N ALA A 640 -26.70 2.44 34.02
CA ALA A 640 -25.40 2.88 34.54
C ALA A 640 -25.25 4.39 34.64
N GLU A 641 -25.87 5.15 33.72
CA GLU A 641 -25.75 6.62 33.65
C GLU A 641 -26.18 7.27 34.97
N GLY A 642 -27.32 6.86 35.54
CA GLY A 642 -27.82 7.42 36.80
C GLY A 642 -27.00 7.10 38.06
N MET A 643 -25.96 6.29 37.93
CA MET A 643 -25.07 5.89 39.05
C MET A 643 -23.65 6.46 38.92
N MET A 644 -23.35 7.24 37.87
CA MET A 644 -22.02 7.82 37.66
C MET A 644 -21.67 8.85 38.76
N HIS A 645 -20.38 8.91 39.11
CA HIS A 645 -19.91 9.78 40.19
C HIS A 645 -19.50 11.16 39.70
N CYS A 646 -19.36 11.35 38.39
CA CYS A 646 -18.95 12.61 37.75
C CYS A 646 -20.11 13.36 37.04
N LEU A 647 -21.37 12.97 37.25
CA LEU A 647 -22.56 13.67 36.71
C LEU A 647 -22.87 14.90 37.50
#